data_de88a852b63c2aa2eda923b82863030a
#
_entry.id   de88a852b63c2aa2eda923b82863030a
#
_cell.length_a   1.000
_cell.length_b   1.000
_cell.length_c   1.000
_cell.angle_alpha   90.00
_cell.angle_beta   90.00
_cell.angle_gamma   90.00
#
_symmetry.space_group_name_H-M   'P 1'
#
loop_
_entity.id
_entity.type
_entity.pdbx_description
1 polymer ?
#
loop_
_entity_poly.entity_id
_entity_poly.type
_entity_poly.pdbx_seq_one_letter_code
_entity_poly.pdbx_strand_id
1 'polypeptide(L)'
;MSENKFTPRAEEALRLSQEAAEEMGHGYVGSEHLLLGLIREEEGIAHRVLAEYGVTDEMVCGVLQRSVGKGLSGAAPSQGLTPRAKSVVELAVSESARMGSSYIGTEHLLMGILREGGNMALRILRTMGVDPKKMYSSIVKKLNDTPHTVTSGASTANRESDKKNKTLAEFTRDLTEAARSGKLDPVIGRDKEIQRVIQILSRRTKNNPVLIGEPGVGKTAIAEGLAERIASGDVPEELLDKKILSLDLSGMVAGTKYRGEFEERIKNTLAEVKKAGNVILFIDELHTIVGAGSAEGAVDAANIIKPALGRGEIRVIGATTLNEYRKYIEKDAALERRFQPVTVGEPTPEATLEILKGLRDKYEAHHKLTITDEALEAAVQLSKRYIGDRFLPDKAIDLMDEAASQVRMTAEASSPDLKALEEKIAALHREKSEAVTAQDFEKAAQLRDIEKNYQEQVEIERDNWRKQMAQNRGSVTADDVAKVVAGWTGIPVTRLTEDESMRLLKLEEKLHQRVVGQDEAVNAVAKAIRRSRVGLKDPKRPIGSFLFLGPTGVGKTELCKTLAEAMFGDENAMVRIDMSEYMEKHTVSRLVGSPPGYVGHEEGGQLTEKVRRKPYSVVLFDEIEKAHEDVWNILLQILEDGIVTDSQGRKVDFKNTIIVMTSNVGAKNITADAARLGFDGGEKDEKETEEVRFSRIRDAVMADLKRTFRPEFLNRIDEIIVFRQLTEDNIRQIARRMLDVTGARMAQQGITLAADDDAVAELARDGFDPQYGARPLRRAIQSMVEDAVAEKMLEGELKSGDTAHVRLKDGKVVIEK
;
A
#
# COMPACT_ATOMS: atom_id res chain seq x y z
N MET A 1 -4.75 21.43 -11.50
CA MET A 1 -4.83 22.64 -10.66
C MET A 1 -6.30 22.91 -10.42
N SER A 2 -6.79 22.71 -9.20
CA SER A 2 -8.18 23.05 -8.84
C SER A 2 -8.37 24.55 -9.09
N GLU A 3 -9.41 24.92 -9.80
CA GLU A 3 -9.84 26.30 -9.97
C GLU A 3 -10.08 26.91 -8.59
N ASN A 4 -9.10 27.64 -8.08
CA ASN A 4 -9.23 28.43 -6.85
C ASN A 4 -10.17 29.58 -7.17
N LYS A 5 -11.41 29.48 -6.72
CA LYS A 5 -12.43 30.49 -6.93
C LYS A 5 -12.15 31.70 -6.04
N PHE A 6 -11.72 32.79 -6.64
CA PHE A 6 -11.72 34.09 -5.99
C PHE A 6 -13.16 34.54 -5.68
N THR A 7 -13.34 35.26 -4.59
CA THR A 7 -14.62 35.92 -4.37
C THR A 7 -14.76 37.08 -5.36
N PRO A 8 -15.99 37.52 -5.72
CA PRO A 8 -16.17 38.64 -6.62
C PRO A 8 -15.45 39.92 -6.14
N ARG A 9 -15.34 40.11 -4.83
CA ARG A 9 -14.57 41.22 -4.23
C ARG A 9 -13.05 41.06 -4.38
N ALA A 10 -12.54 39.85 -4.30
CA ALA A 10 -11.13 39.60 -4.52
C ALA A 10 -10.73 39.78 -6.00
N GLU A 11 -11.63 39.41 -6.93
CA GLU A 11 -11.47 39.68 -8.36
C GLU A 11 -11.51 41.20 -8.63
N GLU A 12 -12.42 41.93 -8.00
CA GLU A 12 -12.50 43.36 -8.10
C GLU A 12 -11.24 44.04 -7.55
N ALA A 13 -10.73 43.63 -6.40
CA ALA A 13 -9.47 44.12 -5.86
C ALA A 13 -8.28 43.87 -6.79
N LEU A 14 -8.24 42.72 -7.49
CA LEU A 14 -7.22 42.43 -8.52
C LEU A 14 -7.38 43.34 -9.73
N ARG A 15 -8.60 43.64 -10.17
CA ARG A 15 -8.89 44.55 -11.25
C ARG A 15 -8.48 46.00 -10.88
N LEU A 16 -8.83 46.45 -9.70
CA LEU A 16 -8.42 47.78 -9.18
C LEU A 16 -6.90 47.88 -9.03
N SER A 17 -6.20 46.75 -8.77
CA SER A 17 -4.75 46.72 -8.73
C SER A 17 -4.10 46.96 -10.11
N GLN A 18 -4.74 46.49 -11.19
CA GLN A 18 -4.30 46.78 -12.55
C GLN A 18 -4.52 48.22 -12.92
N GLU A 19 -5.69 48.80 -12.58
CA GLU A 19 -5.98 50.20 -12.78
C GLU A 19 -5.01 51.12 -12.03
N ALA A 20 -4.67 50.76 -10.78
CA ALA A 20 -3.68 51.51 -10.00
C ALA A 20 -2.28 51.47 -10.67
N ALA A 21 -1.89 50.34 -11.29
CA ALA A 21 -0.63 50.25 -12.03
C ALA A 21 -0.64 51.11 -13.30
N GLU A 22 -1.75 51.15 -14.03
CA GLU A 22 -1.98 52.01 -15.20
C GLU A 22 -1.90 53.51 -14.85
N GLU A 23 -2.64 53.91 -13.78
CA GLU A 23 -2.63 55.30 -13.30
C GLU A 23 -1.22 55.80 -12.92
N MET A 24 -0.39 54.87 -12.40
CA MET A 24 0.99 55.14 -12.05
C MET A 24 1.99 55.06 -13.22
N GLY A 25 1.52 54.56 -14.38
CA GLY A 25 2.36 54.33 -15.56
C GLY A 25 3.36 53.22 -15.41
N HIS A 26 3.07 52.20 -14.57
CA HIS A 26 3.95 51.06 -14.37
C HIS A 26 3.55 49.91 -15.34
N GLY A 27 4.53 49.36 -16.09
CA GLY A 27 4.31 48.29 -17.03
C GLY A 27 4.09 46.91 -16.39
N TYR A 28 3.87 46.82 -15.07
CA TYR A 28 3.70 45.60 -14.29
C TYR A 28 2.80 45.84 -13.07
N VAL A 29 2.19 44.75 -12.60
CA VAL A 29 1.39 44.77 -11.33
C VAL A 29 2.24 44.14 -10.22
N GLY A 30 2.72 45.00 -9.29
CA GLY A 30 3.49 44.58 -8.12
C GLY A 30 2.63 44.45 -6.87
N SER A 31 3.24 44.03 -5.77
CA SER A 31 2.57 43.88 -4.45
C SER A 31 2.00 45.18 -3.94
N GLU A 32 2.64 46.28 -4.27
CA GLU A 32 2.19 47.66 -3.95
C GLU A 32 0.88 48.01 -4.65
N HIS A 33 0.71 47.61 -5.89
CA HIS A 33 -0.53 47.78 -6.62
C HIS A 33 -1.64 46.87 -6.08
N LEU A 34 -1.30 45.64 -5.65
CA LEU A 34 -2.23 44.76 -4.92
C LEU A 34 -2.72 45.40 -3.64
N LEU A 35 -1.85 46.11 -2.89
CA LEU A 35 -2.23 46.84 -1.68
C LEU A 35 -3.21 47.98 -1.98
N LEU A 36 -2.96 48.75 -3.06
CA LEU A 36 -3.87 49.81 -3.52
C LEU A 36 -5.23 49.24 -3.94
N GLY A 37 -5.27 48.16 -4.69
CA GLY A 37 -6.50 47.46 -5.06
C GLY A 37 -7.32 47.01 -3.86
N LEU A 38 -6.66 46.48 -2.81
CA LEU A 38 -7.32 46.11 -1.55
C LEU A 38 -7.84 47.31 -0.73
N ILE A 39 -7.22 48.48 -0.86
CA ILE A 39 -7.68 49.70 -0.23
C ILE A 39 -8.90 50.27 -0.97
N ARG A 40 -8.89 50.22 -2.30
CA ARG A 40 -9.94 50.81 -3.16
C ARG A 40 -11.21 49.93 -3.18
N GLU A 41 -11.11 48.63 -2.84
CA GLU A 41 -12.27 47.76 -2.66
C GLU A 41 -12.88 47.99 -1.26
N GLU A 42 -13.80 48.94 -1.13
CA GLU A 42 -14.34 49.51 0.14
C GLU A 42 -15.16 48.53 0.96
N GLU A 43 -15.76 47.52 0.36
CA GLU A 43 -16.64 46.57 1.07
C GLU A 43 -15.88 45.34 1.65
N GLY A 44 -14.63 45.14 1.30
CA GLY A 44 -13.79 44.00 1.71
C GLY A 44 -13.36 44.04 3.17
N ILE A 45 -13.04 42.85 3.69
CA ILE A 45 -12.47 42.76 5.04
C ILE A 45 -11.09 43.42 5.08
N ALA A 46 -10.31 43.27 3.98
CA ALA A 46 -9.01 43.90 3.87
C ALA A 46 -9.07 45.42 4.02
N HIS A 47 -10.00 46.08 3.30
CA HIS A 47 -10.21 47.52 3.41
C HIS A 47 -10.49 47.94 4.85
N ARG A 48 -11.45 47.28 5.52
CA ARG A 48 -11.81 47.61 6.92
C ARG A 48 -10.64 47.48 7.89
N VAL A 49 -9.77 46.47 7.69
CA VAL A 49 -8.57 46.32 8.50
C VAL A 49 -7.58 47.39 8.18
N LEU A 50 -7.31 47.70 6.93
CA LEU A 50 -6.38 48.73 6.49
C LEU A 50 -6.81 50.14 6.99
N ALA A 51 -8.10 50.44 6.91
CA ALA A 51 -8.70 51.69 7.44
C ALA A 51 -8.56 51.82 8.96
N GLU A 52 -8.72 50.74 9.75
CA GLU A 52 -8.47 50.76 11.21
C GLU A 52 -7.02 51.10 11.58
N TYR A 53 -6.07 50.72 10.71
CA TYR A 53 -4.65 51.07 10.90
C TYR A 53 -4.29 52.40 10.25
N GLY A 54 -5.29 53.18 9.74
CA GLY A 54 -5.07 54.47 9.13
C GLY A 54 -4.35 54.45 7.79
N VAL A 55 -4.41 53.34 7.08
CA VAL A 55 -3.78 53.17 5.75
C VAL A 55 -4.77 53.62 4.70
N THR A 56 -4.52 54.77 4.07
CA THR A 56 -5.35 55.35 3.01
C THR A 56 -4.67 55.32 1.65
N ASP A 57 -5.47 55.39 0.56
CA ASP A 57 -4.97 55.41 -0.82
C ASP A 57 -3.94 56.55 -1.07
N GLU A 58 -4.27 57.77 -0.57
CA GLU A 58 -3.38 58.94 -0.72
C GLU A 58 -2.01 58.73 -0.07
N MET A 59 -1.98 58.14 1.12
CA MET A 59 -0.76 57.88 1.87
C MET A 59 0.13 56.83 1.16
N VAL A 60 -0.49 55.71 0.69
CA VAL A 60 0.22 54.67 -0.03
C VAL A 60 0.73 55.21 -1.37
N CYS A 61 -0.07 55.90 -2.14
CA CYS A 61 0.35 56.57 -3.39
C CYS A 61 1.49 57.56 -3.16
N GLY A 62 1.41 58.38 -2.07
CA GLY A 62 2.48 59.32 -1.74
C GLY A 62 3.82 58.65 -1.36
N VAL A 63 3.80 57.50 -0.67
CA VAL A 63 5.00 56.73 -0.37
C VAL A 63 5.55 56.02 -1.63
N LEU A 64 4.65 55.51 -2.49
CA LEU A 64 4.98 54.80 -3.70
C LEU A 64 5.67 55.77 -4.69
N GLN A 65 5.14 56.97 -4.91
CA GLN A 65 5.72 57.99 -5.79
C GLN A 65 7.14 58.39 -5.35
N ARG A 66 7.38 58.45 -4.05
CA ARG A 66 8.71 58.75 -3.50
C ARG A 66 9.69 57.60 -3.61
N SER A 67 9.21 56.34 -3.61
CA SER A 67 10.07 55.17 -3.56
C SER A 67 10.35 54.56 -4.94
N VAL A 68 9.39 54.62 -5.87
CA VAL A 68 9.47 53.96 -7.21
C VAL A 68 9.41 55.00 -8.33
N GLY A 69 8.80 56.18 -8.09
CA GLY A 69 8.57 57.19 -9.09
C GLY A 69 7.31 56.99 -9.92
N LYS A 70 6.97 57.96 -10.81
CA LYS A 70 5.92 57.76 -11.85
C LYS A 70 6.54 57.22 -13.12
N GLY A 71 5.95 56.18 -13.71
CA GLY A 71 6.30 55.69 -15.03
C GLY A 71 5.73 56.56 -16.17
N LEU A 72 5.85 56.11 -17.40
CA LEU A 72 5.28 56.78 -18.58
C LEU A 72 3.75 56.60 -18.59
N SER A 73 3.03 57.73 -18.48
CA SER A 73 1.56 57.71 -18.46
C SER A 73 0.95 57.03 -19.71
N GLY A 74 0.06 56.09 -19.52
CA GLY A 74 -0.76 55.45 -20.56
C GLY A 74 -0.27 54.13 -21.09
N ALA A 75 0.72 53.47 -20.47
CA ALA A 75 1.09 52.11 -20.80
C ALA A 75 0.31 51.09 -19.95
N ALA A 76 -0.59 50.34 -20.57
CA ALA A 76 -1.24 49.21 -19.93
C ALA A 76 -0.15 48.23 -19.44
N PRO A 77 -0.32 47.56 -18.28
CA PRO A 77 0.67 46.63 -17.73
C PRO A 77 0.83 45.41 -18.63
N SER A 78 1.76 45.47 -19.58
CA SER A 78 2.01 44.39 -20.57
C SER A 78 2.75 43.18 -20.00
N GLN A 79 3.33 43.29 -18.80
CA GLN A 79 4.15 42.25 -18.17
C GLN A 79 3.41 41.43 -17.09
N GLY A 80 2.13 41.72 -16.82
CA GLY A 80 1.34 41.00 -15.83
C GLY A 80 1.86 41.16 -14.40
N LEU A 81 1.58 40.18 -13.54
CA LEU A 81 2.01 40.18 -12.15
C LEU A 81 3.52 39.93 -12.00
N THR A 82 4.18 40.72 -11.15
CA THR A 82 5.59 40.48 -10.80
C THR A 82 5.76 39.11 -10.09
N PRO A 83 6.96 38.49 -10.08
CA PRO A 83 7.20 37.25 -9.36
C PRO A 83 6.77 37.28 -7.89
N ARG A 84 7.02 38.42 -7.21
CA ARG A 84 6.60 38.59 -5.81
C ARG A 84 5.09 38.77 -5.65
N ALA A 85 4.43 39.44 -6.58
CA ALA A 85 2.97 39.53 -6.57
C ALA A 85 2.33 38.15 -6.83
N LYS A 86 2.92 37.31 -7.68
CA LYS A 86 2.52 35.90 -7.86
C LYS A 86 2.66 35.10 -6.57
N SER A 87 3.81 35.21 -5.89
CA SER A 87 4.02 34.54 -4.60
C SER A 87 3.03 35.00 -3.53
N VAL A 88 2.64 36.29 -3.53
CA VAL A 88 1.57 36.79 -2.65
C VAL A 88 0.23 36.10 -2.92
N VAL A 89 -0.13 35.93 -4.19
CA VAL A 89 -1.37 35.21 -4.57
C VAL A 89 -1.30 33.73 -4.18
N GLU A 90 -0.17 33.06 -4.39
CA GLU A 90 0.05 31.67 -3.99
C GLU A 90 -0.04 31.50 -2.46
N LEU A 91 0.53 32.46 -1.71
CA LEU A 91 0.40 32.47 -0.26
C LEU A 91 -1.04 32.74 0.17
N ALA A 92 -1.80 33.60 -0.53
CA ALA A 92 -3.22 33.81 -0.25
C ALA A 92 -4.05 32.53 -0.43
N VAL A 93 -3.74 31.72 -1.45
CA VAL A 93 -4.32 30.37 -1.65
C VAL A 93 -3.99 29.46 -0.45
N SER A 94 -2.73 29.45 -0.05
CA SER A 94 -2.29 28.65 1.11
C SER A 94 -2.96 29.10 2.43
N GLU A 95 -3.17 30.40 2.63
CA GLU A 95 -3.86 30.93 3.79
C GLU A 95 -5.36 30.61 3.79
N SER A 96 -6.02 30.71 2.64
CA SER A 96 -7.41 30.28 2.48
C SER A 96 -7.59 28.79 2.84
N ALA A 97 -6.72 27.92 2.31
CA ALA A 97 -6.73 26.51 2.62
C ALA A 97 -6.45 26.23 4.11
N ARG A 98 -5.50 26.96 4.73
CA ARG A 98 -5.19 26.84 6.16
C ARG A 98 -6.33 27.26 7.05
N MET A 99 -7.15 28.23 6.61
CA MET A 99 -8.32 28.68 7.32
C MET A 99 -9.59 27.87 7.02
N GLY A 100 -9.48 26.83 6.19
CA GLY A 100 -10.62 25.97 5.83
C GLY A 100 -11.64 26.65 4.93
N SER A 101 -11.26 27.75 4.26
CA SER A 101 -12.14 28.47 3.35
C SER A 101 -12.11 27.83 1.96
N SER A 102 -13.29 27.66 1.35
CA SER A 102 -13.45 27.13 -0.02
C SER A 102 -13.26 28.20 -1.10
N TYR A 103 -12.91 29.44 -0.74
CA TYR A 103 -12.74 30.60 -1.62
C TYR A 103 -11.60 31.48 -1.13
N ILE A 104 -11.07 32.32 -2.03
CA ILE A 104 -10.01 33.29 -1.74
C ILE A 104 -10.65 34.68 -1.71
N GLY A 105 -10.74 35.29 -0.52
CA GLY A 105 -11.27 36.66 -0.32
C GLY A 105 -10.16 37.70 -0.25
N THR A 106 -10.55 38.98 -0.13
CA THR A 106 -9.63 40.13 0.02
C THR A 106 -8.73 40.00 1.25
N GLU A 107 -9.26 39.43 2.34
CA GLU A 107 -8.54 39.11 3.57
C GLU A 107 -7.38 38.17 3.35
N HIS A 108 -7.57 37.12 2.53
CA HIS A 108 -6.52 36.15 2.21
C HIS A 108 -5.41 36.80 1.36
N LEU A 109 -5.76 37.71 0.44
CA LEU A 109 -4.77 38.48 -0.32
C LEU A 109 -3.93 39.40 0.57
N LEU A 110 -4.56 40.07 1.53
CA LEU A 110 -3.84 40.90 2.51
C LEU A 110 -2.93 40.03 3.40
N MET A 111 -3.41 38.86 3.85
CA MET A 111 -2.58 37.92 4.61
C MET A 111 -1.38 37.41 3.80
N GLY A 112 -1.53 37.16 2.50
CA GLY A 112 -0.47 36.83 1.58
C GLY A 112 0.61 37.91 1.50
N ILE A 113 0.19 39.20 1.41
CA ILE A 113 1.11 40.34 1.44
C ILE A 113 1.91 40.38 2.76
N LEU A 114 1.24 40.18 3.89
CA LEU A 114 1.87 40.22 5.21
C LEU A 114 2.86 39.05 5.44
N ARG A 115 2.62 37.93 4.82
CA ARG A 115 3.41 36.68 5.01
C ARG A 115 4.61 36.55 4.09
N GLU A 116 4.57 37.07 2.87
CA GLU A 116 5.67 36.97 1.91
C GLU A 116 6.96 37.62 2.45
N GLY A 117 6.85 38.64 3.26
CA GLY A 117 7.95 39.15 4.11
C GLY A 117 8.92 40.13 3.43
N GLY A 118 9.09 40.09 2.11
CA GLY A 118 10.09 40.88 1.36
C GLY A 118 9.50 41.83 0.32
N ASN A 119 8.17 41.94 0.22
CA ASN A 119 7.49 42.71 -0.82
C ASN A 119 7.42 44.24 -0.53
N MET A 120 7.13 45.03 -1.60
CA MET A 120 7.07 46.48 -1.52
C MET A 120 5.88 46.97 -0.67
N ALA A 121 4.73 46.29 -0.77
CA ALA A 121 3.55 46.61 0.05
C ALA A 121 3.88 46.54 1.55
N LEU A 122 4.60 45.52 1.99
CA LEU A 122 5.01 45.34 3.38
C LEU A 122 5.99 46.45 3.83
N ARG A 123 6.89 46.88 2.93
CA ARG A 123 7.78 48.03 3.21
C ARG A 123 6.99 49.30 3.40
N ILE A 124 6.00 49.56 2.56
CA ILE A 124 5.12 50.74 2.66
C ILE A 124 4.39 50.71 3.99
N LEU A 125 3.75 49.58 4.35
CA LEU A 125 3.03 49.43 5.64
C LEU A 125 3.97 49.68 6.84
N ARG A 126 5.21 49.20 6.81
CA ARG A 126 6.20 49.44 7.88
C ARG A 126 6.62 50.92 7.96
N THR A 127 6.80 51.59 6.80
CA THR A 127 7.13 53.02 6.75
C THR A 127 5.99 53.89 7.37
N MET A 128 4.75 53.38 7.29
CA MET A 128 3.58 54.02 7.89
C MET A 128 3.40 53.63 9.37
N GLY A 129 4.35 52.90 9.97
CA GLY A 129 4.33 52.48 11.38
C GLY A 129 3.39 51.34 11.71
N VAL A 130 2.90 50.60 10.71
CA VAL A 130 2.01 49.45 10.88
C VAL A 130 2.84 48.19 11.22
N ASP A 131 2.47 47.53 12.32
CA ASP A 131 3.05 46.24 12.71
C ASP A 131 2.35 45.11 11.98
N PRO A 132 3.05 44.38 11.07
CA PRO A 132 2.48 43.31 10.26
C PRO A 132 1.87 42.16 11.08
N LYS A 133 2.45 41.87 12.25
CA LYS A 133 1.97 40.78 13.12
C LYS A 133 0.65 41.15 13.80
N LYS A 134 0.53 42.40 14.23
CA LYS A 134 -0.71 42.88 14.82
C LYS A 134 -1.83 42.96 13.79
N MET A 135 -1.53 43.48 12.60
CA MET A 135 -2.48 43.51 11.48
C MET A 135 -2.96 42.13 11.09
N TYR A 136 -2.05 41.15 11.00
CA TYR A 136 -2.39 39.74 10.73
C TYR A 136 -3.35 39.19 11.80
N SER A 137 -3.07 39.44 13.10
CA SER A 137 -3.94 38.99 14.19
C SER A 137 -5.32 39.64 14.12
N SER A 138 -5.40 40.92 13.68
CA SER A 138 -6.68 41.63 13.51
C SER A 138 -7.51 41.05 12.37
N ILE A 139 -6.89 40.65 11.27
CA ILE A 139 -7.57 39.94 10.16
C ILE A 139 -8.17 38.62 10.67
N VAL A 140 -7.39 37.80 11.36
CA VAL A 140 -7.84 36.50 11.91
C VAL A 140 -9.01 36.71 12.88
N LYS A 141 -8.93 37.73 13.74
CA LYS A 141 -10.00 38.04 14.68
C LYS A 141 -11.31 38.47 13.98
N LYS A 142 -11.21 39.31 12.93
CA LYS A 142 -12.39 39.72 12.14
C LYS A 142 -13.00 38.60 11.33
N LEU A 143 -12.21 37.68 10.81
CA LEU A 143 -12.69 36.48 10.12
C LEU A 143 -13.50 35.60 11.10
N ASN A 144 -13.06 35.49 12.34
CA ASN A 144 -13.75 34.72 13.36
C ASN A 144 -15.01 35.46 13.89
N ASP A 145 -15.07 36.78 13.76
CA ASP A 145 -16.19 37.62 14.23
C ASP A 145 -17.27 37.91 13.16
N THR A 146 -17.04 37.54 11.88
CA THR A 146 -17.99 37.79 10.78
C THR A 146 -18.88 36.54 10.56
N PRO A 147 -20.21 36.63 10.81
CA PRO A 147 -21.11 35.52 10.45
C PRO A 147 -21.29 35.49 8.93
N HIS A 148 -21.06 34.32 8.35
CA HIS A 148 -21.33 34.05 6.94
C HIS A 148 -22.81 34.23 6.62
N THR A 149 -23.16 35.32 5.95
CA THR A 149 -24.52 35.58 5.45
C THR A 149 -24.61 35.00 4.03
N VAL A 150 -25.30 33.88 3.90
CA VAL A 150 -25.95 33.49 2.64
C VAL A 150 -27.43 33.91 2.78
N THR A 151 -27.82 34.82 1.89
CA THR A 151 -29.21 35.32 1.77
C THR A 151 -30.16 34.23 1.32
N SER A 152 -31.16 33.89 2.12
CA SER A 152 -32.55 33.74 1.67
C SER A 152 -33.49 33.66 2.89
N GLY A 153 -34.56 34.39 2.81
CA GLY A 153 -35.49 34.92 3.76
C GLY A 153 -36.29 33.98 4.66
N ALA A 154 -36.77 34.66 5.70
CA ALA A 154 -37.94 34.40 6.57
C ALA A 154 -37.81 33.29 7.62
N SER A 155 -37.53 33.66 8.85
CA SER A 155 -38.51 33.74 9.96
C SER A 155 -37.78 33.90 11.30
N THR A 156 -38.13 34.97 11.94
CA THR A 156 -37.74 35.36 13.33
C THR A 156 -38.47 34.48 14.32
N ALA A 157 -37.79 33.50 14.93
CA ALA A 157 -38.03 32.97 16.27
C ALA A 157 -37.06 31.80 16.56
N ASN A 158 -35.88 32.08 17.09
CA ASN A 158 -35.07 31.26 17.98
C ASN A 158 -33.59 31.72 17.97
N ARG A 159 -33.35 32.96 18.39
CA ARG A 159 -31.99 33.54 18.42
C ARG A 159 -31.24 33.40 19.76
N GLU A 160 -31.74 32.62 20.70
CA GLU A 160 -31.04 32.47 22.00
C GLU A 160 -30.39 31.10 22.24
N SER A 161 -30.64 30.07 21.42
CA SER A 161 -30.02 28.73 21.57
C SER A 161 -28.70 28.55 20.82
N ASP A 162 -28.41 29.33 19.77
CA ASP A 162 -27.26 29.07 18.86
C ASP A 162 -25.91 29.61 19.35
N LYS A 163 -25.87 30.43 20.39
CA LYS A 163 -24.60 30.93 20.95
C LYS A 163 -23.90 30.00 21.94
N LYS A 164 -24.48 28.81 22.26
CA LYS A 164 -23.99 27.93 23.33
C LYS A 164 -23.43 26.59 22.88
N ASN A 165 -23.46 26.21 21.60
CA ASN A 165 -23.01 24.90 21.14
C ASN A 165 -21.76 24.96 20.22
N LYS A 166 -20.80 25.84 20.48
CA LYS A 166 -19.62 26.04 19.62
C LYS A 166 -18.65 24.84 19.65
N THR A 167 -18.45 24.20 20.80
CA THR A 167 -17.46 23.13 20.99
C THR A 167 -17.97 21.81 20.43
N LEU A 168 -19.27 21.54 20.58
CA LEU A 168 -19.88 20.30 20.07
C LEU A 168 -19.83 20.24 18.52
N ALA A 169 -20.16 21.36 17.86
CA ALA A 169 -20.15 21.43 16.39
C ALA A 169 -18.73 21.38 15.78
N GLU A 170 -17.70 21.74 16.55
CA GLU A 170 -16.31 21.75 16.10
C GLU A 170 -15.69 20.34 16.06
N PHE A 171 -16.04 19.48 17.05
CA PHE A 171 -15.45 18.16 17.22
C PHE A 171 -16.41 17.00 16.98
N THR A 172 -17.62 17.28 16.46
CA THR A 172 -18.59 16.23 16.16
C THR A 172 -19.18 16.37 14.76
N ARG A 173 -19.45 15.21 14.13
CA ARG A 173 -20.22 15.11 12.88
C ARG A 173 -21.61 14.59 13.18
N ASP A 174 -22.67 15.30 12.78
CA ASP A 174 -24.05 14.87 12.94
C ASP A 174 -24.41 13.83 11.87
N LEU A 175 -24.45 12.54 12.25
CA LEU A 175 -24.81 11.44 11.36
C LEU A 175 -26.30 11.47 11.00
N THR A 176 -27.17 11.93 11.92
CA THR A 176 -28.62 12.01 11.66
C THR A 176 -28.96 13.10 10.65
N GLU A 177 -28.27 14.24 10.69
CA GLU A 177 -28.42 15.29 9.68
C GLU A 177 -27.82 14.84 8.33
N ALA A 178 -26.70 14.13 8.36
CA ALA A 178 -26.10 13.53 7.15
C ALA A 178 -27.05 12.50 6.52
N ALA A 179 -27.75 11.68 7.33
CA ALA A 179 -28.78 10.75 6.85
C ALA A 179 -29.95 11.50 6.18
N ARG A 180 -30.48 12.56 6.83
CA ARG A 180 -31.58 13.38 6.26
C ARG A 180 -31.19 14.06 4.95
N SER A 181 -29.94 14.44 4.81
CA SER A 181 -29.41 15.05 3.58
C SER A 181 -29.00 14.06 2.50
N GLY A 182 -29.15 12.74 2.71
CA GLY A 182 -28.78 11.68 1.76
C GLY A 182 -27.28 11.55 1.52
N LYS A 183 -26.45 12.01 2.45
CA LYS A 183 -24.99 11.99 2.33
C LYS A 183 -24.34 10.72 2.85
N LEU A 184 -25.10 9.86 3.55
CA LEU A 184 -24.59 8.58 4.04
C LEU A 184 -24.67 7.50 2.96
N ASP A 185 -23.84 6.48 3.14
CA ASP A 185 -23.90 5.28 2.31
C ASP A 185 -25.01 4.36 2.78
N PRO A 186 -25.73 3.67 1.88
CA PRO A 186 -26.80 2.78 2.28
C PRO A 186 -26.26 1.61 3.08
N VAL A 187 -26.87 1.32 4.22
CA VAL A 187 -26.45 0.22 5.10
C VAL A 187 -27.24 -1.03 4.78
N ILE A 188 -26.57 -2.06 4.29
CA ILE A 188 -27.18 -3.30 3.82
C ILE A 188 -26.73 -4.48 4.68
N GLY A 189 -27.66 -5.35 5.03
CA GLY A 189 -27.38 -6.64 5.68
C GLY A 189 -26.97 -6.56 7.15
N ARG A 190 -27.22 -5.42 7.85
CA ARG A 190 -26.89 -5.19 9.26
C ARG A 190 -28.11 -4.99 10.16
N ASP A 191 -29.29 -5.43 9.72
CA ASP A 191 -30.54 -5.24 10.43
C ASP A 191 -30.55 -5.85 11.84
N LYS A 192 -29.94 -7.02 12.00
CA LYS A 192 -29.89 -7.72 13.29
C LYS A 192 -29.05 -6.95 14.31
N GLU A 193 -27.90 -6.47 13.90
CA GLU A 193 -26.98 -5.70 14.72
C GLU A 193 -27.60 -4.34 15.07
N ILE A 194 -28.18 -3.61 14.11
CA ILE A 194 -28.87 -2.35 14.33
C ILE A 194 -30.04 -2.54 15.30
N GLN A 195 -30.89 -3.56 15.11
CA GLN A 195 -31.98 -3.87 16.01
C GLN A 195 -31.49 -4.19 17.43
N ARG A 196 -30.34 -4.90 17.54
CA ARG A 196 -29.72 -5.16 18.83
C ARG A 196 -29.21 -3.91 19.51
N VAL A 197 -28.63 -2.97 18.77
CA VAL A 197 -28.22 -1.65 19.27
C VAL A 197 -29.43 -0.87 19.78
N ILE A 198 -30.54 -0.83 19.02
CA ILE A 198 -31.80 -0.19 19.42
C ILE A 198 -32.32 -0.79 20.74
N GLN A 199 -32.35 -2.12 20.84
CA GLN A 199 -32.79 -2.80 22.07
C GLN A 199 -31.92 -2.41 23.28
N ILE A 200 -30.61 -2.28 23.11
CA ILE A 200 -29.70 -1.92 24.18
C ILE A 200 -29.90 -0.45 24.57
N LEU A 201 -30.01 0.47 23.62
CA LEU A 201 -30.25 1.89 23.87
C LEU A 201 -31.58 2.15 24.61
N SER A 202 -32.58 1.31 24.42
CA SER A 202 -33.87 1.43 25.10
C SER A 202 -33.90 0.78 26.50
N ARG A 203 -32.79 0.20 27.00
CA ARG A 203 -32.68 -0.38 28.33
C ARG A 203 -32.55 0.70 29.40
N ARG A 204 -33.05 0.41 30.61
CA ARG A 204 -32.89 1.30 31.76
C ARG A 204 -31.45 1.36 32.28
N THR A 205 -30.72 0.26 32.19
CA THR A 205 -29.32 0.10 32.64
C THR A 205 -28.53 -0.63 31.58
N LYS A 206 -27.20 -0.47 31.52
CA LYS A 206 -26.32 -1.03 30.48
C LYS A 206 -26.83 -0.69 29.07
N ASN A 207 -27.18 0.57 28.91
CA ASN A 207 -27.80 1.14 27.71
C ASN A 207 -26.78 1.74 26.72
N ASN A 208 -25.51 1.40 26.88
CA ASN A 208 -24.44 1.84 25.96
C ASN A 208 -23.93 0.61 25.18
N PRO A 209 -24.29 0.44 23.91
CA PRO A 209 -23.75 -0.66 23.08
C PRO A 209 -22.31 -0.41 22.71
N VAL A 210 -21.50 -1.47 22.65
CA VAL A 210 -20.16 -1.47 22.05
C VAL A 210 -20.13 -2.46 20.90
N LEU A 211 -19.87 -1.99 19.71
CA LEU A 211 -19.69 -2.78 18.50
C LEU A 211 -18.28 -3.38 18.51
N ILE A 212 -18.20 -4.69 18.58
CA ILE A 212 -16.94 -5.43 18.67
C ILE A 212 -16.76 -6.27 17.40
N GLY A 213 -15.69 -6.05 16.69
CA GLY A 213 -15.39 -6.79 15.46
C GLY A 213 -14.03 -6.39 14.89
N GLU A 214 -13.55 -7.18 13.94
CA GLU A 214 -12.30 -6.91 13.26
C GLU A 214 -12.34 -5.58 12.47
N PRO A 215 -11.18 -4.97 12.15
CA PRO A 215 -11.14 -3.78 11.30
C PRO A 215 -11.78 -4.06 9.93
N GLY A 216 -12.51 -3.09 9.37
CA GLY A 216 -13.10 -3.23 8.04
C GLY A 216 -14.38 -4.07 7.94
N VAL A 217 -14.94 -4.59 9.05
CA VAL A 217 -16.21 -5.35 9.00
C VAL A 217 -17.47 -4.47 8.93
N GLY A 218 -17.34 -3.14 8.97
CA GLY A 218 -18.48 -2.22 8.87
C GLY A 218 -19.10 -1.84 10.21
N LYS A 219 -18.32 -1.68 11.29
CA LYS A 219 -18.83 -1.22 12.59
C LYS A 219 -19.45 0.17 12.54
N THR A 220 -18.80 1.10 11.84
CA THR A 220 -19.26 2.49 11.66
C THR A 220 -20.57 2.54 10.88
N ALA A 221 -20.73 1.69 9.87
CA ALA A 221 -21.97 1.57 9.09
C ALA A 221 -23.19 1.24 9.94
N ILE A 222 -23.04 0.48 11.04
CA ILE A 222 -24.16 0.18 11.96
C ILE A 222 -24.66 1.45 12.66
N ALA A 223 -23.75 2.38 13.04
CA ALA A 223 -24.15 3.66 13.62
C ALA A 223 -24.80 4.56 12.58
N GLU A 224 -24.32 4.53 11.35
CA GLU A 224 -24.91 5.26 10.21
C GLU A 224 -26.30 4.71 9.86
N GLY A 225 -26.47 3.39 9.80
CA GLY A 225 -27.77 2.76 9.58
C GLY A 225 -28.77 3.01 10.70
N LEU A 226 -28.32 3.13 11.96
CA LEU A 226 -29.18 3.59 13.04
C LEU A 226 -29.61 5.05 12.83
N ALA A 227 -28.69 5.91 12.36
CA ALA A 227 -29.02 7.31 12.04
C ALA A 227 -30.02 7.42 10.89
N GLU A 228 -29.93 6.56 9.88
CA GLU A 228 -30.93 6.46 8.81
C GLU A 228 -32.30 6.04 9.33
N ARG A 229 -32.38 5.02 10.21
CA ARG A 229 -33.65 4.61 10.83
C ARG A 229 -34.25 5.70 11.73
N ILE A 230 -33.44 6.46 12.44
CA ILE A 230 -33.93 7.63 13.21
C ILE A 230 -34.46 8.69 12.26
N ALA A 231 -33.76 8.97 11.16
CA ALA A 231 -34.16 9.96 10.17
C ALA A 231 -35.46 9.60 9.43
N SER A 232 -35.69 8.29 9.18
CA SER A 232 -36.90 7.73 8.53
C SER A 232 -38.05 7.50 9.54
N GLY A 233 -37.79 7.57 10.84
CA GLY A 233 -38.79 7.30 11.88
C GLY A 233 -39.03 5.82 12.19
N ASP A 234 -38.17 4.91 11.69
CA ASP A 234 -38.26 3.44 11.92
C ASP A 234 -37.53 3.03 13.21
N VAL A 235 -37.86 3.68 14.30
CA VAL A 235 -37.31 3.44 15.65
C VAL A 235 -38.39 3.63 16.72
N PRO A 236 -38.22 3.04 17.93
CA PRO A 236 -39.10 3.30 19.04
C PRO A 236 -39.23 4.77 19.41
N GLU A 237 -40.36 5.20 19.93
CA GLU A 237 -40.71 6.58 20.28
C GLU A 237 -39.62 7.28 21.11
N GLU A 238 -38.93 6.57 22.00
CA GLU A 238 -37.84 7.07 22.84
C GLU A 238 -36.58 7.53 22.04
N LEU A 239 -36.44 7.07 20.78
CA LEU A 239 -35.30 7.37 19.92
C LEU A 239 -35.63 8.32 18.78
N LEU A 240 -36.91 8.64 18.52
CA LEU A 240 -37.33 9.49 17.40
C LEU A 240 -36.69 10.87 17.39
N ASP A 241 -36.57 11.51 18.58
CA ASP A 241 -36.00 12.84 18.73
C ASP A 241 -34.48 12.85 18.97
N LYS A 242 -33.84 11.68 18.95
CA LYS A 242 -32.40 11.58 19.21
C LYS A 242 -31.57 11.91 17.97
N LYS A 243 -30.40 12.48 18.23
CA LYS A 243 -29.37 12.73 17.22
C LYS A 243 -28.14 11.90 17.52
N ILE A 244 -27.55 11.30 16.51
CA ILE A 244 -26.27 10.59 16.63
C ILE A 244 -25.17 11.52 16.19
N LEU A 245 -24.26 11.84 17.10
CA LEU A 245 -23.09 12.65 16.84
C LEU A 245 -21.83 11.78 16.92
N SER A 246 -21.09 11.69 15.83
CA SER A 246 -19.78 11.02 15.79
C SER A 246 -18.71 11.94 16.35
N LEU A 247 -18.01 11.50 17.39
CA LEU A 247 -16.98 12.28 18.08
C LEU A 247 -15.60 12.07 17.43
N ASP A 248 -14.96 13.13 16.99
CA ASP A 248 -13.58 13.14 16.50
C ASP A 248 -12.58 13.34 17.65
N LEU A 249 -12.11 12.23 18.22
CA LEU A 249 -11.10 12.26 19.29
C LEU A 249 -9.75 12.74 18.79
N SER A 250 -9.39 12.40 17.56
CA SER A 250 -8.12 12.80 16.95
C SER A 250 -8.05 14.31 16.77
N GLY A 251 -9.14 14.92 16.29
CA GLY A 251 -9.28 16.37 16.18
C GLY A 251 -9.24 17.09 17.54
N MET A 252 -9.76 16.44 18.59
CA MET A 252 -9.69 17.00 19.95
C MET A 252 -8.29 17.05 20.53
N VAL A 253 -7.44 16.07 20.19
CA VAL A 253 -6.01 16.02 20.61
C VAL A 253 -5.16 16.93 19.75
N ALA A 254 -5.49 17.08 18.47
CA ALA A 254 -4.72 17.87 17.54
C ALA A 254 -4.68 19.35 17.99
N GLY A 255 -3.46 19.92 17.99
CA GLY A 255 -3.24 21.33 18.35
C GLY A 255 -3.26 21.65 19.86
N THR A 256 -3.47 20.67 20.75
CA THR A 256 -3.31 20.87 22.19
C THR A 256 -1.82 20.86 22.56
N LYS A 257 -1.34 21.93 23.19
CA LYS A 257 0.04 22.01 23.71
C LYS A 257 0.15 21.49 25.14
N TYR A 258 -0.93 21.49 25.88
CA TYR A 258 -0.98 21.12 27.29
C TYR A 258 -2.11 20.11 27.56
N ARG A 259 -1.84 19.17 28.44
CA ARG A 259 -2.78 18.13 28.90
C ARG A 259 -4.16 18.69 29.31
N GLY A 260 -4.19 19.82 29.98
CA GLY A 260 -5.42 20.44 30.47
C GLY A 260 -6.38 20.92 29.38
N GLU A 261 -5.87 21.29 28.20
CA GLU A 261 -6.69 21.75 27.07
C GLU A 261 -7.55 20.62 26.49
N PHE A 262 -7.01 19.41 26.33
CA PHE A 262 -7.75 18.25 25.89
C PHE A 262 -8.82 17.83 26.91
N GLU A 263 -8.46 17.78 28.21
CA GLU A 263 -9.41 17.47 29.29
C GLU A 263 -10.56 18.49 29.32
N GLU A 264 -10.26 19.77 29.11
CA GLU A 264 -11.25 20.85 29.08
C GLU A 264 -12.19 20.71 27.85
N ARG A 265 -11.63 20.41 26.67
CA ARG A 265 -12.44 20.18 25.46
C ARG A 265 -13.42 19.02 25.64
N ILE A 266 -12.97 17.86 26.18
CA ILE A 266 -13.86 16.73 26.48
C ILE A 266 -14.92 17.11 27.50
N LYS A 267 -14.55 17.79 28.61
CA LYS A 267 -15.49 18.22 29.65
C LYS A 267 -16.57 19.15 29.08
N ASN A 268 -16.16 20.10 28.25
CA ASN A 268 -17.09 21.05 27.62
C ASN A 268 -18.04 20.34 26.65
N THR A 269 -17.52 19.45 25.80
CA THR A 269 -18.34 18.63 24.87
C THR A 269 -19.36 17.79 25.65
N LEU A 270 -18.95 17.10 26.72
CA LEU A 270 -19.86 16.28 27.51
C LEU A 270 -20.91 17.16 28.26
N ALA A 271 -20.55 18.35 28.71
CA ALA A 271 -21.48 19.27 29.33
C ALA A 271 -22.54 19.77 28.33
N GLU A 272 -22.15 20.01 27.09
CA GLU A 272 -23.06 20.37 25.99
C GLU A 272 -23.99 19.21 25.63
N VAL A 273 -23.46 17.98 25.48
CA VAL A 273 -24.25 16.75 25.23
C VAL A 273 -25.29 16.53 26.34
N LYS A 274 -24.86 16.66 27.61
CA LYS A 274 -25.76 16.53 28.76
C LYS A 274 -26.86 17.58 28.74
N LYS A 275 -26.54 18.83 28.36
CA LYS A 275 -27.50 19.91 28.27
C LYS A 275 -28.49 19.73 27.12
N ALA A 276 -28.04 19.22 26.00
CA ALA A 276 -28.89 18.91 24.84
C ALA A 276 -29.92 17.79 25.15
N GLY A 277 -29.54 16.77 25.92
CA GLY A 277 -30.42 15.67 26.39
C GLY A 277 -30.94 14.71 25.31
N ASN A 278 -30.84 15.10 24.04
CA ASN A 278 -31.29 14.34 22.90
C ASN A 278 -30.15 13.75 22.03
N VAL A 279 -28.91 13.76 22.53
CA VAL A 279 -27.72 13.33 21.80
C VAL A 279 -27.28 11.94 22.22
N ILE A 280 -26.95 11.11 21.25
CA ILE A 280 -26.24 9.85 21.39
C ILE A 280 -24.87 10.05 20.77
N LEU A 281 -23.79 9.84 21.53
CA LEU A 281 -22.43 9.93 21.03
C LEU A 281 -22.01 8.62 20.38
N PHE A 282 -21.54 8.66 19.15
CA PHE A 282 -20.80 7.57 18.53
C PHE A 282 -19.30 7.82 18.68
N ILE A 283 -18.59 6.84 19.21
CA ILE A 283 -17.15 6.92 19.45
C ILE A 283 -16.51 5.74 18.76
N ASP A 284 -15.87 6.03 17.65
CA ASP A 284 -15.04 5.02 16.99
C ASP A 284 -13.72 4.85 17.76
N GLU A 285 -13.12 3.67 17.64
CA GLU A 285 -11.92 3.32 18.42
C GLU A 285 -12.05 3.64 19.91
N LEU A 286 -13.16 3.20 20.53
CA LEU A 286 -13.47 3.46 21.95
C LEU A 286 -12.30 3.21 22.91
N HIS A 287 -11.41 2.30 22.57
CA HIS A 287 -10.22 1.96 23.33
C HIS A 287 -9.23 3.13 23.47
N THR A 288 -9.23 4.08 22.51
CA THR A 288 -8.36 5.26 22.57
C THR A 288 -8.67 6.16 23.77
N ILE A 289 -9.91 6.15 24.24
CA ILE A 289 -10.32 6.89 25.45
C ILE A 289 -9.68 6.30 26.72
N VAL A 290 -9.50 4.97 26.76
CA VAL A 290 -9.02 4.23 27.94
C VAL A 290 -7.52 3.96 27.85
N GLY A 291 -6.97 3.78 26.64
CA GLY A 291 -5.62 3.32 26.40
C GLY A 291 -4.58 4.43 26.20
N ALA A 292 -4.99 5.67 26.11
CA ALA A 292 -4.08 6.81 25.94
C ALA A 292 -3.14 7.04 27.15
N GLY A 293 -3.23 6.23 28.21
CA GLY A 293 -2.53 6.39 29.48
C GLY A 293 -1.35 5.44 29.76
N SER A 294 -0.90 4.61 28.82
CA SER A 294 0.21 3.65 29.09
C SER A 294 1.62 4.24 28.97
N ALA A 295 1.78 5.45 28.42
CA ALA A 295 3.04 6.21 28.50
C ALA A 295 2.96 7.16 29.69
N GLU A 296 4.02 7.28 30.50
CA GLU A 296 4.09 8.23 31.61
C GLU A 296 3.67 9.65 31.14
N GLY A 297 2.46 10.07 31.49
CA GLY A 297 1.92 11.39 31.13
C GLY A 297 0.69 11.40 30.22
N ALA A 298 0.18 10.27 29.75
CA ALA A 298 -0.98 10.21 28.87
C ALA A 298 -2.32 10.39 29.63
N VAL A 299 -3.28 11.04 28.96
CA VAL A 299 -4.56 11.46 29.55
C VAL A 299 -5.52 10.28 29.63
N ASP A 300 -5.99 9.96 30.80
CA ASP A 300 -7.09 9.01 31.00
C ASP A 300 -8.44 9.74 30.83
N ALA A 301 -8.85 9.92 29.56
CA ALA A 301 -10.15 10.50 29.23
C ALA A 301 -11.32 9.65 29.78
N ALA A 302 -11.07 8.37 30.08
CA ALA A 302 -12.05 7.51 30.71
C ALA A 302 -12.50 8.04 32.05
N ASN A 303 -11.62 8.64 32.87
CA ASN A 303 -11.98 9.20 34.16
C ASN A 303 -12.92 10.38 34.06
N ILE A 304 -12.98 11.06 32.92
CA ILE A 304 -13.92 12.16 32.68
C ILE A 304 -15.28 11.61 32.23
N ILE A 305 -15.29 10.56 31.43
CA ILE A 305 -16.52 9.99 30.85
C ILE A 305 -17.22 9.03 31.82
N LYS A 306 -16.49 8.26 32.64
CA LYS A 306 -17.03 7.29 33.61
C LYS A 306 -18.13 7.85 34.52
N PRO A 307 -18.01 9.06 35.14
CA PRO A 307 -19.06 9.60 35.99
C PRO A 307 -20.35 9.90 35.25
N ALA A 308 -20.27 10.40 34.02
CA ALA A 308 -21.43 10.75 33.19
C ALA A 308 -22.17 9.48 32.70
N LEU A 309 -21.42 8.45 32.28
CA LEU A 309 -21.95 7.11 31.97
C LEU A 309 -22.55 6.46 33.22
N GLY A 310 -21.91 6.63 34.38
CA GLY A 310 -22.34 6.08 35.66
C GLY A 310 -23.72 6.57 36.09
N ARG A 311 -24.01 7.84 35.88
CA ARG A 311 -25.25 8.49 36.20
C ARG A 311 -26.31 8.41 35.09
N GLY A 312 -25.96 7.83 33.91
CA GLY A 312 -26.84 7.74 32.75
C GLY A 312 -27.13 9.11 32.11
N GLU A 313 -26.22 10.08 32.31
CA GLU A 313 -26.37 11.47 31.82
C GLU A 313 -26.11 11.59 30.33
N ILE A 314 -25.36 10.63 29.78
CA ILE A 314 -25.01 10.50 28.37
C ILE A 314 -25.26 9.09 27.88
N ARG A 315 -25.58 8.93 26.60
CA ARG A 315 -25.66 7.65 25.88
C ARG A 315 -24.54 7.58 24.87
N VAL A 316 -23.86 6.43 24.83
CA VAL A 316 -22.69 6.23 23.96
C VAL A 316 -22.85 4.93 23.18
N ILE A 317 -22.55 4.98 21.89
CA ILE A 317 -22.30 3.81 21.03
C ILE A 317 -20.79 3.78 20.80
N GLY A 318 -20.11 2.73 21.27
CA GLY A 318 -18.68 2.56 21.03
C GLY A 318 -18.42 1.59 19.88
N ALA A 319 -17.30 1.72 19.19
CA ALA A 319 -16.78 0.71 18.26
C ALA A 319 -15.32 0.40 18.61
N THR A 320 -14.94 -0.89 18.58
CA THR A 320 -13.57 -1.32 18.88
C THR A 320 -13.32 -2.74 18.35
N THR A 321 -12.07 -3.22 18.40
CA THR A 321 -11.75 -4.62 18.11
C THR A 321 -11.93 -5.51 19.35
N LEU A 322 -12.00 -6.84 19.15
CA LEU A 322 -12.14 -7.80 20.24
C LEU A 322 -10.94 -7.77 21.20
N ASN A 323 -9.72 -7.64 20.66
CA ASN A 323 -8.51 -7.62 21.45
C ASN A 323 -8.41 -6.36 22.31
N GLU A 324 -8.76 -5.21 21.74
CA GLU A 324 -8.78 -3.92 22.45
C GLU A 324 -9.89 -3.86 23.49
N TYR A 325 -11.07 -4.41 23.17
CA TYR A 325 -12.17 -4.53 24.14
C TYR A 325 -11.74 -5.31 25.39
N ARG A 326 -11.12 -6.48 25.21
CA ARG A 326 -10.60 -7.30 26.31
C ARG A 326 -9.49 -6.62 27.09
N LYS A 327 -8.58 -5.92 26.38
CA LYS A 327 -7.41 -5.27 26.99
C LYS A 327 -7.78 -4.04 27.80
N TYR A 328 -8.73 -3.22 27.33
CA TYR A 328 -8.97 -1.88 27.87
C TYR A 328 -10.35 -1.72 28.52
N ILE A 329 -11.41 -2.35 28.00
CA ILE A 329 -12.78 -2.13 28.49
C ILE A 329 -13.17 -3.22 29.51
N GLU A 330 -12.94 -4.49 29.20
CA GLU A 330 -13.32 -5.63 30.06
C GLU A 330 -12.52 -5.66 31.37
N LYS A 331 -11.28 -5.18 31.36
CA LYS A 331 -10.46 -5.06 32.58
C LYS A 331 -10.91 -3.93 33.51
N ASP A 332 -11.67 -2.96 33.03
CA ASP A 332 -12.18 -1.85 33.83
C ASP A 332 -13.62 -2.14 34.28
N ALA A 333 -13.77 -2.60 35.52
CA ALA A 333 -15.07 -3.00 36.10
C ALA A 333 -16.13 -1.88 36.06
N ALA A 334 -15.73 -0.61 35.98
CA ALA A 334 -16.68 0.52 35.87
C ALA A 334 -17.23 0.67 34.46
N LEU A 335 -16.41 0.45 33.43
CA LEU A 335 -16.82 0.47 32.03
C LEU A 335 -17.58 -0.80 31.65
N GLU A 336 -17.09 -1.98 32.03
CA GLU A 336 -17.73 -3.28 31.75
C GLU A 336 -19.21 -3.31 32.22
N ARG A 337 -19.50 -2.75 33.40
CA ARG A 337 -20.86 -2.68 33.93
C ARG A 337 -21.77 -1.69 33.17
N ARG A 338 -21.23 -0.83 32.32
CA ARG A 338 -21.98 0.22 31.63
C ARG A 338 -22.15 -0.05 30.15
N PHE A 339 -21.21 -0.78 29.57
CA PHE A 339 -21.23 -1.15 28.16
C PHE A 339 -21.80 -2.55 27.94
N GLN A 340 -22.52 -2.72 26.85
CA GLN A 340 -23.05 -4.03 26.42
C GLN A 340 -22.45 -4.40 25.06
N PRO A 341 -21.69 -5.50 24.97
CA PRO A 341 -21.08 -5.89 23.71
C PRO A 341 -22.11 -6.36 22.68
N VAL A 342 -21.87 -5.94 21.43
CA VAL A 342 -22.55 -6.40 20.21
C VAL A 342 -21.49 -6.86 19.25
N THR A 343 -21.43 -8.16 18.98
CA THR A 343 -20.44 -8.74 18.07
C THR A 343 -20.83 -8.46 16.64
N VAL A 344 -19.91 -7.88 15.88
CA VAL A 344 -20.04 -7.58 14.45
C VAL A 344 -19.11 -8.51 13.69
N GLY A 345 -19.66 -9.53 13.06
CA GLY A 345 -18.90 -10.48 12.26
C GLY A 345 -18.62 -9.98 10.84
N GLU A 346 -17.66 -10.65 10.18
CA GLU A 346 -17.43 -10.48 8.75
C GLU A 346 -18.69 -10.89 7.97
N PRO A 347 -19.19 -10.09 7.03
CA PRO A 347 -20.34 -10.44 6.21
C PRO A 347 -20.03 -11.63 5.29
N THR A 348 -21.08 -12.36 4.89
CA THR A 348 -20.92 -13.42 3.88
C THR A 348 -20.59 -12.79 2.51
N PRO A 349 -20.01 -13.56 1.58
CA PRO A 349 -19.77 -13.06 0.22
C PRO A 349 -21.02 -12.55 -0.47
N GLU A 350 -22.13 -13.21 -0.27
CA GLU A 350 -23.43 -12.83 -0.85
C GLU A 350 -23.90 -11.48 -0.27
N ALA A 351 -23.82 -11.31 1.05
CA ALA A 351 -24.15 -10.04 1.70
C ALA A 351 -23.18 -8.92 1.26
N THR A 352 -21.89 -9.25 1.06
CA THR A 352 -20.90 -8.28 0.57
C THR A 352 -21.23 -7.84 -0.86
N LEU A 353 -21.65 -8.77 -1.71
CA LEU A 353 -22.05 -8.43 -3.08
C LEU A 353 -23.25 -7.45 -3.09
N GLU A 354 -24.23 -7.66 -2.22
CA GLU A 354 -25.37 -6.73 -2.09
C GLU A 354 -24.90 -5.34 -1.57
N ILE A 355 -23.94 -5.30 -0.65
CA ILE A 355 -23.33 -4.04 -0.19
C ILE A 355 -22.66 -3.33 -1.37
N LEU A 356 -21.83 -4.02 -2.16
CA LEU A 356 -21.16 -3.43 -3.32
C LEU A 356 -22.16 -2.93 -4.36
N LYS A 357 -23.25 -3.68 -4.63
CA LYS A 357 -24.32 -3.22 -5.51
C LYS A 357 -24.98 -1.94 -5.02
N GLY A 358 -25.20 -1.83 -3.72
CA GLY A 358 -25.77 -0.62 -3.12
C GLY A 358 -24.84 0.60 -3.17
N LEU A 359 -23.53 0.37 -3.17
CA LEU A 359 -22.51 1.44 -3.24
C LEU A 359 -22.17 1.81 -4.69
N ARG A 360 -22.42 0.93 -5.66
CA ARG A 360 -22.03 1.07 -7.07
C ARG A 360 -22.32 2.44 -7.66
N ASP A 361 -23.55 2.91 -7.54
CA ASP A 361 -23.99 4.16 -8.17
C ASP A 361 -23.17 5.38 -7.70
N LYS A 362 -22.75 5.40 -6.43
CA LYS A 362 -21.92 6.46 -5.86
C LYS A 362 -20.49 6.41 -6.41
N TYR A 363 -19.91 5.20 -6.53
CA TYR A 363 -18.57 5.01 -7.11
C TYR A 363 -18.56 5.26 -8.61
N GLU A 364 -19.61 4.84 -9.34
CA GLU A 364 -19.79 5.18 -10.76
C GLU A 364 -19.90 6.69 -10.99
N ALA A 365 -20.63 7.40 -10.13
CA ALA A 365 -20.73 8.85 -10.19
C ALA A 365 -19.40 9.55 -9.89
N HIS A 366 -18.61 9.02 -8.92
CA HIS A 366 -17.32 9.56 -8.55
C HIS A 366 -16.27 9.38 -9.64
N HIS A 367 -16.14 8.18 -10.17
CA HIS A 367 -15.14 7.84 -11.19
C HIS A 367 -15.59 8.14 -12.61
N LYS A 368 -16.89 8.41 -12.83
CA LYS A 368 -17.52 8.63 -14.14
C LYS A 368 -17.39 7.44 -15.09
N LEU A 369 -17.40 6.24 -14.53
CA LEU A 369 -17.28 4.95 -15.20
C LEU A 369 -18.50 4.09 -14.87
N THR A 370 -18.70 3.00 -15.61
CA THR A 370 -19.67 1.95 -15.26
C THR A 370 -18.97 0.75 -14.64
N ILE A 371 -19.54 0.16 -13.60
CA ILE A 371 -19.00 -1.01 -12.91
C ILE A 371 -19.91 -2.21 -13.22
N THR A 372 -19.36 -3.23 -13.87
CA THR A 372 -20.14 -4.41 -14.25
C THR A 372 -20.43 -5.30 -13.05
N ASP A 373 -21.52 -6.08 -13.09
CA ASP A 373 -21.85 -7.05 -12.03
C ASP A 373 -20.72 -8.10 -11.87
N GLU A 374 -20.10 -8.50 -12.98
CA GLU A 374 -18.96 -9.42 -13.00
C GLU A 374 -17.74 -8.85 -12.25
N ALA A 375 -17.51 -7.54 -12.33
CA ALA A 375 -16.45 -6.87 -11.58
C ALA A 375 -16.74 -6.89 -10.07
N LEU A 376 -17.99 -6.68 -9.66
CA LEU A 376 -18.39 -6.75 -8.25
C LEU A 376 -18.24 -8.17 -7.70
N GLU A 377 -18.67 -9.18 -8.43
CA GLU A 377 -18.48 -10.59 -8.07
C GLU A 377 -17.01 -10.95 -7.96
N ALA A 378 -16.20 -10.50 -8.95
CA ALA A 378 -14.76 -10.70 -8.93
C ALA A 378 -14.11 -10.03 -7.71
N ALA A 379 -14.49 -8.79 -7.36
CA ALA A 379 -13.98 -8.09 -6.20
C ALA A 379 -14.23 -8.86 -4.89
N VAL A 380 -15.42 -9.43 -4.72
CA VAL A 380 -15.76 -10.24 -3.55
C VAL A 380 -15.00 -11.57 -3.54
N GLN A 381 -14.99 -12.30 -4.65
CA GLN A 381 -14.38 -13.63 -4.70
C GLN A 381 -12.86 -13.57 -4.61
N LEU A 382 -12.24 -12.66 -5.36
CA LEU A 382 -10.79 -12.51 -5.39
C LEU A 382 -10.26 -11.95 -4.06
N SER A 383 -10.94 -10.96 -3.46
CA SER A 383 -10.54 -10.45 -2.15
C SER A 383 -10.62 -11.53 -1.07
N LYS A 384 -11.68 -12.34 -1.07
CA LYS A 384 -11.83 -13.45 -0.11
C LYS A 384 -10.74 -14.50 -0.29
N ARG A 385 -10.36 -14.80 -1.53
CA ARG A 385 -9.41 -15.87 -1.85
C ARG A 385 -7.95 -15.45 -1.67
N TYR A 386 -7.62 -14.21 -2.02
CA TYR A 386 -6.23 -13.76 -2.16
C TYR A 386 -5.80 -12.72 -1.14
N ILE A 387 -6.72 -12.02 -0.46
CA ILE A 387 -6.41 -11.02 0.56
C ILE A 387 -6.83 -11.56 1.92
N GLY A 388 -5.89 -12.18 2.64
CA GLY A 388 -6.16 -12.85 3.92
C GLY A 388 -5.96 -11.97 5.15
N ASP A 389 -5.31 -10.82 5.01
CA ASP A 389 -4.95 -9.90 6.11
C ASP A 389 -6.01 -8.82 6.39
N ARG A 390 -7.04 -8.73 5.55
CA ARG A 390 -8.17 -7.80 5.67
C ARG A 390 -9.50 -8.53 5.64
N PHE A 391 -10.57 -7.86 6.06
CA PHE A 391 -11.91 -8.43 6.17
C PHE A 391 -12.90 -7.82 5.17
N LEU A 392 -13.91 -8.59 4.79
CA LEU A 392 -15.06 -8.09 4.05
C LEU A 392 -15.93 -7.18 4.96
N PRO A 393 -16.60 -6.14 4.40
CA PRO A 393 -16.65 -5.77 2.99
C PRO A 393 -15.51 -4.88 2.52
N ASP A 394 -14.73 -4.31 3.43
CA ASP A 394 -13.73 -3.25 3.20
C ASP A 394 -12.74 -3.60 2.06
N LYS A 395 -12.10 -4.77 2.14
CA LYS A 395 -11.17 -5.22 1.09
C LYS A 395 -11.80 -5.36 -0.31
N ALA A 396 -13.10 -5.65 -0.40
CA ALA A 396 -13.78 -5.75 -1.68
C ALA A 396 -14.19 -4.37 -2.21
N ILE A 397 -14.53 -3.44 -1.31
CA ILE A 397 -14.78 -2.04 -1.63
C ILE A 397 -13.50 -1.37 -2.15
N ASP A 398 -12.38 -1.56 -1.44
CA ASP A 398 -11.08 -1.04 -1.85
C ASP A 398 -10.67 -1.55 -3.24
N LEU A 399 -10.88 -2.84 -3.54
CA LEU A 399 -10.59 -3.39 -4.85
C LEU A 399 -11.44 -2.77 -5.95
N MET A 400 -12.72 -2.58 -5.70
CA MET A 400 -13.64 -1.93 -6.64
C MET A 400 -13.22 -0.48 -6.91
N ASP A 401 -12.90 0.27 -5.86
CA ASP A 401 -12.48 1.66 -5.93
C ASP A 401 -11.15 1.82 -6.68
N GLU A 402 -10.15 0.99 -6.34
CA GLU A 402 -8.85 1.05 -7.00
C GLU A 402 -8.93 0.58 -8.47
N ALA A 403 -9.72 -0.45 -8.79
CA ALA A 403 -9.94 -0.87 -10.16
C ALA A 403 -10.59 0.25 -10.99
N ALA A 404 -11.59 0.93 -10.45
CA ALA A 404 -12.22 2.08 -11.07
C ALA A 404 -11.22 3.24 -11.28
N SER A 405 -10.41 3.52 -10.28
CA SER A 405 -9.34 4.53 -10.38
C SER A 405 -8.31 4.17 -11.45
N GLN A 406 -7.88 2.91 -11.53
CA GLN A 406 -6.89 2.46 -12.51
C GLN A 406 -7.43 2.51 -13.94
N VAL A 407 -8.67 2.08 -14.16
CA VAL A 407 -9.34 2.18 -15.48
C VAL A 407 -9.47 3.64 -15.90
N ARG A 408 -9.85 4.54 -14.98
CA ARG A 408 -9.91 5.98 -15.23
C ARG A 408 -8.55 6.55 -15.61
N MET A 409 -7.49 6.24 -14.85
CA MET A 409 -6.12 6.70 -15.16
C MET A 409 -5.65 6.19 -16.52
N THR A 410 -5.96 4.95 -16.87
CA THR A 410 -5.62 4.38 -18.18
C THR A 410 -6.41 5.06 -19.30
N ALA A 411 -7.67 5.38 -19.06
CA ALA A 411 -8.52 6.12 -19.99
C ALA A 411 -8.06 7.59 -20.14
N GLU A 412 -7.62 8.23 -19.06
CA GLU A 412 -7.09 9.60 -19.08
C GLU A 412 -5.63 9.67 -19.61
N ALA A 413 -4.92 8.54 -19.72
CA ALA A 413 -3.61 8.49 -20.35
C ALA A 413 -3.73 8.98 -21.81
N SER A 414 -2.92 9.98 -22.15
CA SER A 414 -2.92 10.68 -23.44
C SER A 414 -2.96 9.70 -24.61
N SER A 415 -3.77 10.01 -25.63
CA SER A 415 -3.76 9.23 -26.88
C SER A 415 -2.34 9.13 -27.45
N PRO A 416 -1.99 8.05 -28.17
CA PRO A 416 -0.68 7.93 -28.83
C PRO A 416 -0.37 9.15 -29.69
N ASP A 417 -1.39 9.76 -30.32
CA ASP A 417 -1.25 10.94 -31.17
C ASP A 417 -0.89 12.19 -30.36
N LEU A 418 -1.46 12.38 -29.17
CA LEU A 418 -1.07 13.47 -28.26
C LEU A 418 0.38 13.35 -27.81
N LYS A 419 0.84 12.14 -27.46
CA LYS A 419 2.24 11.90 -27.09
C LYS A 419 3.20 12.22 -28.24
N ALA A 420 2.85 11.78 -29.45
CA ALA A 420 3.66 12.05 -30.63
C ALA A 420 3.75 13.55 -30.95
N LEU A 421 2.68 14.33 -30.71
CA LEU A 421 2.69 15.78 -30.87
C LEU A 421 3.52 16.46 -29.76
N GLU A 422 3.41 16.04 -28.53
CA GLU A 422 4.19 16.55 -27.40
C GLU A 422 5.69 16.26 -27.59
N GLU A 423 6.07 15.08 -28.09
CA GLU A 423 7.46 14.75 -28.46
C GLU A 423 8.00 15.66 -29.58
N LYS A 424 7.18 15.96 -30.60
CA LYS A 424 7.54 16.89 -31.67
C LYS A 424 7.77 18.31 -31.12
N ILE A 425 6.89 18.79 -30.25
CA ILE A 425 7.04 20.10 -29.59
C ILE A 425 8.34 20.13 -28.78
N ALA A 426 8.64 19.06 -28.02
CA ALA A 426 9.87 18.98 -27.25
C ALA A 426 11.15 19.00 -28.14
N ALA A 427 11.10 18.35 -29.30
CA ALA A 427 12.19 18.38 -30.28
C ALA A 427 12.36 19.80 -30.88
N LEU A 428 11.25 20.41 -31.32
CA LEU A 428 11.27 21.78 -31.85
C LEU A 428 11.76 22.81 -30.84
N HIS A 429 11.41 22.63 -29.56
CA HIS A 429 11.90 23.51 -28.48
C HIS A 429 13.42 23.39 -28.31
N ARG A 430 13.98 22.18 -28.46
CA ARG A 430 15.46 22.01 -28.44
C ARG A 430 16.12 22.66 -29.62
N GLU A 431 15.65 22.45 -30.85
CA GLU A 431 16.16 23.05 -32.06
C GLU A 431 16.07 24.58 -32.03
N LYS A 432 14.97 25.15 -31.50
CA LYS A 432 14.82 26.59 -31.28
C LYS A 432 15.84 27.11 -30.29
N SER A 433 16.09 26.38 -29.19
CA SER A 433 17.12 26.77 -28.22
C SER A 433 18.53 26.77 -28.82
N GLU A 434 18.84 25.79 -29.67
CA GLU A 434 20.11 25.69 -30.40
C GLU A 434 20.25 26.84 -31.41
N ALA A 435 19.21 27.16 -32.17
CA ALA A 435 19.20 28.29 -33.11
C ALA A 435 19.39 29.64 -32.42
N VAL A 436 18.79 29.85 -31.25
CA VAL A 436 18.97 31.05 -30.41
C VAL A 436 20.43 31.13 -29.92
N THR A 437 21.02 30.02 -29.50
CA THR A 437 22.42 29.96 -29.05
C THR A 437 23.40 30.25 -30.20
N ALA A 438 23.05 29.80 -31.41
CA ALA A 438 23.81 30.07 -32.65
C ALA A 438 23.58 31.48 -33.23
N GLN A 439 22.75 32.31 -32.60
CA GLN A 439 22.33 33.66 -33.06
C GLN A 439 21.58 33.67 -34.42
N ASP A 440 21.03 32.56 -34.83
CA ASP A 440 20.19 32.46 -36.05
C ASP A 440 18.73 32.79 -35.67
N PHE A 441 18.42 34.08 -35.57
CA PHE A 441 17.12 34.58 -35.15
C PHE A 441 16.05 34.36 -36.20
N GLU A 442 16.39 34.23 -37.47
CA GLU A 442 15.41 33.96 -38.53
C GLU A 442 14.87 32.53 -38.44
N LYS A 443 15.77 31.54 -38.22
CA LYS A 443 15.40 30.17 -38.00
C LYS A 443 14.68 29.98 -36.67
N ALA A 444 15.07 30.67 -35.61
CA ALA A 444 14.38 30.65 -34.31
C ALA A 444 12.96 31.21 -34.40
N ALA A 445 12.70 32.23 -35.23
CA ALA A 445 11.36 32.77 -35.48
C ALA A 445 10.50 31.76 -36.23
N GLN A 446 11.00 31.10 -37.28
CA GLN A 446 10.29 30.06 -38.03
C GLN A 446 9.91 28.86 -37.11
N LEU A 447 10.86 28.38 -36.30
CA LEU A 447 10.63 27.31 -35.37
C LEU A 447 9.58 27.66 -34.28
N ARG A 448 9.55 28.93 -33.83
CA ARG A 448 8.51 29.42 -32.90
C ARG A 448 7.12 29.38 -33.52
N ASP A 449 6.97 29.75 -34.77
CA ASP A 449 5.66 29.75 -35.41
C ASP A 449 5.18 28.32 -35.69
N ILE A 450 6.10 27.39 -35.98
CA ILE A 450 5.80 25.96 -36.08
C ILE A 450 5.41 25.38 -34.72
N GLU A 451 6.19 25.71 -33.65
CA GLU A 451 5.87 25.28 -32.28
C GLU A 451 4.48 25.73 -31.86
N LYS A 452 4.12 26.99 -32.16
CA LYS A 452 2.79 27.53 -31.86
C LYS A 452 1.65 26.75 -32.58
N ASN A 453 1.84 26.43 -33.84
CA ASN A 453 0.86 25.63 -34.60
C ASN A 453 0.68 24.24 -34.01
N TYR A 454 1.75 23.57 -33.56
CA TYR A 454 1.65 22.27 -32.87
C TYR A 454 0.99 22.39 -31.50
N GLN A 455 1.23 23.49 -30.77
CA GLN A 455 0.55 23.75 -29.49
C GLN A 455 -0.96 23.92 -29.67
N GLU A 456 -1.39 24.66 -30.73
CA GLU A 456 -2.82 24.78 -31.07
C GLU A 456 -3.44 23.43 -31.48
N GLN A 457 -2.68 22.60 -32.22
CA GLN A 457 -3.14 21.24 -32.56
C GLN A 457 -3.27 20.35 -31.31
N VAL A 458 -2.34 20.43 -30.37
CA VAL A 458 -2.42 19.68 -29.09
C VAL A 458 -3.67 20.10 -28.29
N GLU A 459 -4.00 21.39 -28.25
CA GLU A 459 -5.20 21.86 -27.54
C GLU A 459 -6.49 21.34 -28.20
N ILE A 460 -6.56 21.40 -29.54
CA ILE A 460 -7.72 20.87 -30.29
C ILE A 460 -7.85 19.35 -30.07
N GLU A 461 -6.74 18.61 -30.15
CA GLU A 461 -6.77 17.15 -29.99
C GLU A 461 -7.08 16.75 -28.54
N ARG A 462 -6.60 17.52 -27.57
CA ARG A 462 -6.92 17.36 -26.16
C ARG A 462 -8.39 17.62 -25.86
N ASP A 463 -9.00 18.62 -26.51
CA ASP A 463 -10.44 18.87 -26.38
C ASP A 463 -11.30 17.82 -27.08
N ASN A 464 -10.88 17.34 -28.24
CA ASN A 464 -11.54 16.24 -28.95
C ASN A 464 -11.47 14.95 -28.13
N TRP A 465 -10.30 14.65 -27.57
CA TRP A 465 -10.09 13.51 -26.66
C TRP A 465 -10.97 13.58 -25.41
N ARG A 466 -11.06 14.77 -24.78
CA ARG A 466 -11.96 14.99 -23.64
C ARG A 466 -13.43 14.76 -24.01
N LYS A 467 -13.85 15.20 -25.19
CA LYS A 467 -15.23 14.99 -25.70
C LYS A 467 -15.50 13.51 -25.99
N GLN A 468 -14.54 12.81 -26.58
CA GLN A 468 -14.65 11.36 -26.82
C GLN A 468 -14.69 10.57 -25.51
N MET A 469 -13.88 10.93 -24.53
CA MET A 469 -13.88 10.32 -23.20
C MET A 469 -15.17 10.59 -22.42
N ALA A 470 -15.76 11.77 -22.58
CA ALA A 470 -17.06 12.11 -21.97
C ALA A 470 -18.22 11.31 -22.58
N GLN A 471 -18.08 10.86 -23.83
CA GLN A 471 -19.07 10.03 -24.52
C GLN A 471 -18.85 8.52 -24.31
N ASN A 472 -17.62 8.07 -24.21
CA ASN A 472 -17.25 6.67 -23.94
C ASN A 472 -16.97 6.50 -22.45
N ARG A 473 -18.01 6.21 -21.67
CA ARG A 473 -17.83 5.80 -20.27
C ARG A 473 -17.13 4.46 -20.25
N GLY A 474 -15.86 4.44 -19.83
CA GLY A 474 -15.14 3.20 -19.61
C GLY A 474 -15.92 2.27 -18.69
N SER A 475 -15.78 0.97 -18.84
CA SER A 475 -16.39 -0.02 -17.95
C SER A 475 -15.30 -0.76 -17.17
N VAL A 476 -15.50 -0.91 -15.86
CA VAL A 476 -14.67 -1.74 -15.00
C VAL A 476 -15.12 -3.19 -15.16
N THR A 477 -14.20 -4.07 -15.51
CA THR A 477 -14.44 -5.49 -15.76
C THR A 477 -13.82 -6.36 -14.66
N ALA A 478 -14.16 -7.65 -14.66
CA ALA A 478 -13.53 -8.63 -13.77
C ALA A 478 -12.00 -8.72 -13.96
N ASP A 479 -11.52 -8.52 -15.20
CA ASP A 479 -10.09 -8.54 -15.49
C ASP A 479 -9.35 -7.33 -14.91
N ASP A 480 -9.99 -6.17 -14.82
CA ASP A 480 -9.38 -4.99 -14.20
C ASP A 480 -9.26 -5.17 -12.69
N VAL A 481 -10.27 -5.73 -12.04
CA VAL A 481 -10.19 -6.14 -10.63
C VAL A 481 -9.08 -7.17 -10.42
N ALA A 482 -8.96 -8.15 -11.31
CA ALA A 482 -7.90 -9.16 -11.24
C ALA A 482 -6.50 -8.56 -11.38
N LYS A 483 -6.31 -7.52 -12.23
CA LYS A 483 -5.04 -6.78 -12.35
C LYS A 483 -4.66 -6.08 -11.04
N VAL A 484 -5.63 -5.46 -10.36
CA VAL A 484 -5.39 -4.82 -9.06
C VAL A 484 -4.97 -5.85 -8.03
N VAL A 485 -5.68 -6.98 -7.94
CA VAL A 485 -5.32 -8.08 -7.02
C VAL A 485 -3.93 -8.60 -7.34
N ALA A 486 -3.59 -8.74 -8.63
CA ALA A 486 -2.25 -9.15 -9.05
C ALA A 486 -1.18 -8.13 -8.62
N GLY A 487 -1.46 -6.84 -8.71
CA GLY A 487 -0.57 -5.78 -8.24
C GLY A 487 -0.36 -5.81 -6.72
N TRP A 488 -1.41 -6.04 -5.93
CA TRP A 488 -1.31 -6.09 -4.47
C TRP A 488 -0.61 -7.34 -3.95
N THR A 489 -0.89 -8.48 -4.58
CA THR A 489 -0.46 -9.79 -4.09
C THR A 489 0.78 -10.34 -4.81
N GLY A 490 1.14 -9.75 -5.95
CA GLY A 490 2.20 -10.26 -6.82
C GLY A 490 1.81 -11.54 -7.58
N ILE A 491 0.51 -11.94 -7.57
CA ILE A 491 0.05 -13.15 -8.24
C ILE A 491 -0.64 -12.81 -9.54
N PRO A 492 -0.34 -13.50 -10.61
CA PRO A 492 -1.17 -13.44 -11.80
C PRO A 492 -2.53 -14.12 -11.50
N VAL A 493 -3.51 -13.30 -11.13
CA VAL A 493 -4.88 -13.73 -10.81
C VAL A 493 -5.78 -13.73 -12.05
N THR A 494 -5.36 -13.06 -13.12
CA THR A 494 -6.04 -13.06 -14.41
C THR A 494 -6.24 -14.50 -14.89
N ARG A 495 -7.36 -14.78 -15.56
CA ARG A 495 -7.59 -16.07 -16.24
C ARG A 495 -6.31 -16.45 -16.97
N LEU A 496 -5.93 -17.75 -16.91
CA LEU A 496 -4.78 -18.27 -17.62
C LEU A 496 -4.78 -17.69 -19.03
N THR A 497 -3.97 -16.67 -19.25
CA THR A 497 -3.75 -16.14 -20.60
C THR A 497 -3.10 -17.23 -21.44
N GLU A 498 -3.24 -17.18 -22.75
CA GLU A 498 -2.55 -18.13 -23.64
C GLU A 498 -1.03 -18.18 -23.32
N ASP A 499 -0.45 -17.01 -22.97
CA ASP A 499 0.95 -16.91 -22.56
C ASP A 499 1.25 -17.64 -21.23
N GLU A 500 0.35 -17.63 -20.27
CA GLU A 500 0.52 -18.31 -18.98
C GLU A 500 0.34 -19.83 -19.13
N SER A 501 -0.60 -20.25 -19.97
CA SER A 501 -0.77 -21.65 -20.36
C SER A 501 0.47 -22.16 -21.08
N MET A 502 1.04 -21.37 -21.97
CA MET A 502 2.30 -21.69 -22.66
C MET A 502 3.49 -21.76 -21.69
N ARG A 503 3.56 -20.87 -20.71
CA ARG A 503 4.60 -20.92 -19.65
C ARG A 503 4.49 -22.18 -18.80
N LEU A 504 3.28 -22.59 -18.43
CA LEU A 504 3.05 -23.83 -17.66
C LEU A 504 3.37 -25.09 -18.48
N LEU A 505 3.12 -25.07 -19.80
CA LEU A 505 3.52 -26.16 -20.70
C LEU A 505 5.04 -26.26 -20.81
N LYS A 506 5.75 -25.13 -20.82
CA LYS A 506 7.22 -25.05 -20.88
C LYS A 506 7.91 -25.07 -19.50
N LEU A 507 7.14 -25.34 -18.42
CA LEU A 507 7.69 -25.33 -17.07
C LEU A 507 8.85 -26.34 -16.92
N GLU A 508 8.75 -27.51 -17.50
CA GLU A 508 9.81 -28.52 -17.48
C GLU A 508 11.10 -28.01 -18.12
N GLU A 509 10.99 -27.39 -19.30
CA GLU A 509 12.14 -26.80 -20.00
C GLU A 509 12.80 -25.71 -19.14
N LYS A 510 11.99 -24.86 -18.51
CA LYS A 510 12.48 -23.79 -17.64
C LYS A 510 13.18 -24.35 -16.40
N LEU A 511 12.65 -25.39 -15.79
CA LEU A 511 13.28 -26.06 -14.66
C LEU A 511 14.60 -26.74 -15.08
N HIS A 512 14.66 -27.38 -16.24
CA HIS A 512 15.86 -27.99 -16.77
C HIS A 512 16.95 -26.98 -17.14
N GLN A 513 16.65 -25.72 -17.37
CA GLN A 513 17.67 -24.68 -17.59
C GLN A 513 18.65 -24.55 -16.42
N ARG A 514 18.18 -24.79 -15.18
CA ARG A 514 19.03 -24.70 -13.96
C ARG A 514 19.30 -26.05 -13.31
N VAL A 515 18.35 -26.98 -13.37
CA VAL A 515 18.49 -28.33 -12.76
C VAL A 515 18.95 -29.34 -13.80
N VAL A 516 20.01 -30.05 -13.50
CA VAL A 516 20.62 -31.03 -14.39
C VAL A 516 20.39 -32.43 -13.85
N GLY A 517 20.05 -33.38 -14.75
CA GLY A 517 20.04 -34.83 -14.47
C GLY A 517 18.98 -35.32 -13.49
N GLN A 518 17.87 -34.57 -13.28
CA GLN A 518 16.79 -34.91 -12.34
C GLN A 518 15.43 -34.93 -13.05
N ASP A 519 15.34 -35.61 -14.20
CA ASP A 519 14.18 -35.58 -15.10
C ASP A 519 12.89 -36.04 -14.42
N GLU A 520 12.94 -37.11 -13.60
CA GLU A 520 11.78 -37.60 -12.86
C GLU A 520 11.27 -36.57 -11.85
N ALA A 521 12.21 -35.92 -11.16
CA ALA A 521 11.85 -34.88 -10.15
C ALA A 521 11.19 -33.67 -10.82
N VAL A 522 11.77 -33.17 -11.89
CA VAL A 522 11.25 -32.04 -12.66
C VAL A 522 9.87 -32.36 -13.23
N ASN A 523 9.70 -33.52 -13.85
CA ASN A 523 8.43 -33.95 -14.41
C ASN A 523 7.33 -34.12 -13.36
N ALA A 524 7.63 -34.71 -12.19
CA ALA A 524 6.68 -34.92 -11.11
C ALA A 524 6.20 -33.57 -10.55
N VAL A 525 7.14 -32.65 -10.30
CA VAL A 525 6.82 -31.29 -9.82
C VAL A 525 5.96 -30.54 -10.85
N ALA A 526 6.37 -30.54 -12.12
CA ALA A 526 5.65 -29.84 -13.18
C ALA A 526 4.21 -30.38 -13.37
N LYS A 527 4.02 -31.70 -13.32
CA LYS A 527 2.68 -32.32 -13.37
C LYS A 527 1.80 -31.90 -12.20
N ALA A 528 2.33 -31.93 -10.98
CA ALA A 528 1.57 -31.55 -9.78
C ALA A 528 1.15 -30.07 -9.82
N ILE A 529 2.05 -29.19 -10.24
CA ILE A 529 1.77 -27.76 -10.40
C ILE A 529 0.70 -27.51 -11.48
N ARG A 530 0.81 -28.13 -12.65
CA ARG A 530 -0.20 -28.02 -13.71
C ARG A 530 -1.57 -28.47 -13.21
N ARG A 531 -1.65 -29.63 -12.54
CA ARG A 531 -2.90 -30.16 -11.96
C ARG A 531 -3.54 -29.15 -10.99
N SER A 532 -2.74 -28.51 -10.16
CA SER A 532 -3.23 -27.49 -9.21
C SER A 532 -3.73 -26.23 -9.92
N ARG A 533 -3.00 -25.72 -10.92
CA ARG A 533 -3.34 -24.49 -11.64
C ARG A 533 -4.59 -24.61 -12.49
N VAL A 534 -4.86 -25.78 -13.04
CA VAL A 534 -6.11 -26.05 -13.79
C VAL A 534 -7.34 -26.19 -12.88
N GLY A 535 -7.13 -26.15 -11.55
CA GLY A 535 -8.24 -26.21 -10.58
C GLY A 535 -8.73 -27.62 -10.24
N LEU A 536 -7.98 -28.66 -10.59
CA LEU A 536 -8.33 -30.05 -10.30
C LEU A 536 -7.93 -30.50 -8.88
N LYS A 537 -7.33 -29.61 -8.08
CA LYS A 537 -6.91 -29.87 -6.71
C LYS A 537 -7.92 -29.30 -5.72
N ASP A 538 -7.99 -29.93 -4.53
CA ASP A 538 -8.79 -29.40 -3.40
C ASP A 538 -8.34 -27.98 -3.04
N PRO A 539 -9.23 -26.98 -3.10
CA PRO A 539 -8.90 -25.58 -2.83
C PRO A 539 -8.50 -25.31 -1.37
N LYS A 540 -8.69 -26.25 -0.46
CA LYS A 540 -8.27 -26.15 0.94
C LYS A 540 -6.79 -26.44 1.14
N ARG A 541 -6.14 -27.16 0.23
CA ARG A 541 -4.75 -27.64 0.36
C ARG A 541 -3.75 -26.70 -0.32
N PRO A 542 -2.47 -26.71 0.08
CA PRO A 542 -1.40 -25.97 -0.62
C PRO A 542 -1.33 -26.29 -2.11
N ILE A 543 -0.76 -25.40 -2.95
CA ILE A 543 -0.61 -25.60 -4.41
C ILE A 543 0.06 -26.95 -4.71
N GLY A 544 1.10 -27.32 -3.96
CA GLY A 544 1.81 -28.58 -4.05
C GLY A 544 2.51 -28.92 -2.75
N SER A 545 2.63 -30.19 -2.43
CA SER A 545 3.38 -30.68 -1.30
C SER A 545 4.32 -31.78 -1.74
N PHE A 546 5.62 -31.58 -1.56
CA PHE A 546 6.67 -32.44 -2.09
C PHE A 546 7.63 -32.88 -0.98
N LEU A 547 8.05 -34.12 -1.01
CA LEU A 547 9.16 -34.63 -0.19
C LEU A 547 10.30 -35.05 -1.11
N PHE A 548 11.43 -34.36 -1.02
CA PHE A 548 12.64 -34.60 -1.80
C PHE A 548 13.62 -35.45 -1.00
N LEU A 549 13.89 -36.65 -1.47
CA LEU A 549 14.78 -37.61 -0.85
C LEU A 549 16.08 -37.74 -1.64
N GLY A 550 17.21 -37.86 -0.96
CA GLY A 550 18.49 -38.11 -1.62
C GLY A 550 19.67 -37.47 -0.88
N PRO A 551 20.90 -37.77 -1.33
CA PRO A 551 22.12 -37.25 -0.71
C PRO A 551 22.22 -35.72 -0.85
N THR A 552 23.18 -35.14 -0.15
CA THR A 552 23.45 -33.69 -0.27
C THR A 552 24.06 -33.37 -1.64
N GLY A 553 23.83 -32.18 -2.16
CA GLY A 553 24.46 -31.69 -3.39
C GLY A 553 23.92 -32.22 -4.70
N VAL A 554 22.78 -32.93 -4.73
CA VAL A 554 22.12 -33.45 -5.96
C VAL A 554 21.13 -32.49 -6.61
N GLY A 555 20.94 -31.26 -6.05
CA GLY A 555 20.10 -30.21 -6.64
C GLY A 555 18.73 -29.98 -5.98
N LYS A 556 18.42 -30.59 -4.83
CA LYS A 556 17.14 -30.43 -4.12
C LYS A 556 16.77 -28.95 -3.87
N THR A 557 17.66 -28.18 -3.28
CA THR A 557 17.47 -26.75 -2.99
C THR A 557 17.46 -25.90 -4.27
N GLU A 558 18.22 -26.28 -5.29
CA GLU A 558 18.25 -25.56 -6.57
C GLU A 558 16.93 -25.70 -7.32
N LEU A 559 16.31 -26.89 -7.27
CA LEU A 559 14.98 -27.11 -7.82
C LEU A 559 13.93 -26.21 -7.10
N CYS A 560 14.04 -26.03 -5.78
CA CYS A 560 13.15 -25.13 -5.03
C CYS A 560 13.30 -23.66 -5.46
N LYS A 561 14.53 -23.19 -5.65
CA LYS A 561 14.82 -21.83 -6.14
C LYS A 561 14.29 -21.59 -7.54
N THR A 562 14.58 -22.54 -8.43
CA THR A 562 14.12 -22.47 -9.83
C THR A 562 12.59 -22.52 -9.89
N LEU A 563 11.95 -23.32 -9.03
CA LEU A 563 10.50 -23.39 -8.92
C LEU A 563 9.92 -22.05 -8.42
N ALA A 564 10.54 -21.41 -7.42
CA ALA A 564 10.11 -20.09 -6.93
C ALA A 564 10.19 -19.04 -8.04
N GLU A 565 11.29 -19.01 -8.78
CA GLU A 565 11.46 -18.10 -9.93
C GLU A 565 10.46 -18.38 -11.05
N ALA A 566 10.24 -19.66 -11.38
CA ALA A 566 9.33 -20.04 -12.46
C ALA A 566 7.86 -19.72 -12.15
N MET A 567 7.46 -19.90 -10.88
CA MET A 567 6.07 -19.74 -10.43
C MET A 567 5.72 -18.34 -9.96
N PHE A 568 6.66 -17.66 -9.30
CA PHE A 568 6.43 -16.39 -8.62
C PHE A 568 7.28 -15.25 -9.17
N GLY A 569 8.14 -15.51 -10.17
CA GLY A 569 8.94 -14.47 -10.84
C GLY A 569 10.17 -14.01 -10.07
N ASP A 570 10.40 -14.49 -8.85
CA ASP A 570 11.53 -14.13 -8.00
C ASP A 570 12.07 -15.38 -7.28
N GLU A 571 13.38 -15.63 -7.40
CA GLU A 571 14.01 -16.75 -6.67
C GLU A 571 13.98 -16.55 -5.15
N ASN A 572 13.83 -15.28 -4.68
CA ASN A 572 13.68 -14.93 -3.27
C ASN A 572 12.24 -15.11 -2.75
N ALA A 573 11.28 -15.49 -3.62
CA ALA A 573 9.96 -15.93 -3.20
C ALA A 573 10.02 -17.32 -2.55
N MET A 574 11.04 -17.56 -1.72
CA MET A 574 11.26 -18.80 -1.00
C MET A 574 11.47 -18.52 0.49
N VAL A 575 10.72 -19.22 1.32
CA VAL A 575 10.88 -19.24 2.78
C VAL A 575 11.61 -20.52 3.16
N ARG A 576 12.89 -20.42 3.51
CA ARG A 576 13.67 -21.58 3.98
C ARG A 576 13.67 -21.64 5.48
N ILE A 577 13.42 -22.83 6.01
CA ILE A 577 13.46 -23.16 7.44
C ILE A 577 14.29 -24.44 7.59
N ASP A 578 15.39 -24.33 8.35
CA ASP A 578 16.26 -25.46 8.64
C ASP A 578 15.74 -26.20 9.88
N MET A 579 15.37 -27.44 9.74
CA MET A 579 14.80 -28.25 10.80
C MET A 579 15.81 -28.66 11.87
N SER A 580 17.11 -28.50 11.61
CA SER A 580 18.14 -28.69 12.62
C SER A 580 18.01 -27.72 13.81
N GLU A 581 17.38 -26.56 13.58
CA GLU A 581 17.11 -25.57 14.64
C GLU A 581 15.88 -25.94 15.49
N TYR A 582 15.07 -26.93 15.07
CA TYR A 582 13.80 -27.30 15.67
C TYR A 582 13.75 -28.76 16.16
N MET A 583 14.88 -29.23 16.67
CA MET A 583 15.03 -30.58 17.23
C MET A 583 14.38 -30.73 18.60
N GLU A 584 14.27 -29.65 19.36
CA GLU A 584 13.76 -29.67 20.73
C GLU A 584 12.34 -29.08 20.81
N LYS A 585 11.53 -29.62 21.71
CA LYS A 585 10.13 -29.23 21.87
C LYS A 585 9.93 -27.72 22.09
N HIS A 586 10.80 -27.06 22.85
CA HIS A 586 10.67 -25.65 23.13
C HIS A 586 11.00 -24.76 21.93
N THR A 587 11.76 -25.25 20.94
CA THR A 587 12.06 -24.50 19.73
C THR A 587 10.90 -24.49 18.74
N VAL A 588 10.00 -25.49 18.82
CA VAL A 588 8.82 -25.59 17.95
C VAL A 588 7.88 -24.39 18.10
N SER A 589 7.75 -23.86 19.33
CA SER A 589 6.95 -22.65 19.58
C SER A 589 7.44 -21.43 18.81
N ARG A 590 8.73 -21.37 18.42
CA ARG A 590 9.26 -20.29 17.58
C ARG A 590 8.71 -20.30 16.16
N LEU A 591 8.22 -21.47 15.67
CA LEU A 591 7.60 -21.53 14.32
C LEU A 591 6.25 -20.82 14.27
N VAL A 592 5.41 -21.03 15.28
CA VAL A 592 4.02 -20.57 15.32
C VAL A 592 3.84 -19.37 16.26
N GLY A 593 4.83 -19.13 17.11
CA GLY A 593 4.85 -18.10 18.15
C GLY A 593 4.72 -18.67 19.57
N SER A 594 5.24 -17.94 20.55
CA SER A 594 5.20 -18.33 21.96
C SER A 594 3.81 -18.11 22.57
N PRO A 595 3.34 -19.00 23.44
CA PRO A 595 2.08 -18.80 24.17
C PRO A 595 2.07 -17.51 25.01
N PRO A 596 0.89 -16.96 25.33
CA PRO A 596 0.77 -15.78 26.19
C PRO A 596 1.51 -15.98 27.53
N GLY A 597 2.32 -15.00 27.92
CA GLY A 597 3.09 -15.03 29.17
C GLY A 597 4.52 -15.53 29.03
N TYR A 598 4.96 -16.00 27.87
CA TYR A 598 6.34 -16.36 27.61
C TYR A 598 7.09 -15.25 26.84
N VAL A 599 8.41 -15.17 27.04
CA VAL A 599 9.28 -14.22 26.33
C VAL A 599 9.19 -14.48 24.81
N GLY A 600 9.02 -13.42 24.02
CA GLY A 600 8.88 -13.51 22.56
C GLY A 600 7.43 -13.68 22.03
N HIS A 601 6.40 -13.57 22.89
CA HIS A 601 5.00 -13.65 22.45
C HIS A 601 4.62 -12.52 21.45
N GLU A 602 5.22 -11.33 21.60
CA GLU A 602 4.96 -10.19 20.72
C GLU A 602 5.67 -10.28 19.35
N GLU A 603 6.72 -11.08 19.24
CA GLU A 603 7.53 -11.21 18.01
C GLU A 603 6.85 -12.05 16.91
N GLY A 604 5.79 -12.81 17.26
CA GLY A 604 5.12 -13.73 16.34
C GLY A 604 5.97 -14.97 15.99
N GLY A 605 5.38 -15.92 15.24
CA GLY A 605 6.10 -17.13 14.81
C GLY A 605 6.93 -16.90 13.54
N GLN A 606 8.12 -17.47 13.48
CA GLN A 606 9.04 -17.29 12.35
C GLN A 606 8.46 -17.82 11.01
N LEU A 607 7.75 -18.95 11.04
CA LEU A 607 7.08 -19.51 9.88
C LEU A 607 5.83 -18.68 9.53
N THR A 608 4.98 -18.45 10.54
CA THR A 608 3.68 -17.79 10.34
C THR A 608 3.83 -16.34 9.88
N GLU A 609 4.77 -15.58 10.44
CA GLU A 609 5.04 -14.20 10.00
C GLU A 609 5.65 -14.11 8.59
N LYS A 610 6.59 -15.02 8.26
CA LYS A 610 7.20 -15.05 6.92
C LYS A 610 6.15 -15.37 5.84
N VAL A 611 5.28 -16.36 6.10
CA VAL A 611 4.22 -16.75 5.15
C VAL A 611 3.13 -15.70 5.10
N ARG A 612 2.76 -15.07 6.21
CA ARG A 612 1.81 -13.96 6.22
C ARG A 612 2.27 -12.77 5.37
N ARG A 613 3.59 -12.47 5.41
CA ARG A 613 4.19 -11.41 4.58
C ARG A 613 4.39 -11.81 3.12
N LYS A 614 4.63 -13.11 2.86
CA LYS A 614 4.82 -13.66 1.51
C LYS A 614 3.90 -14.89 1.33
N PRO A 615 2.57 -14.68 1.16
CA PRO A 615 1.61 -15.78 1.06
C PRO A 615 1.76 -16.60 -0.23
N TYR A 616 2.56 -16.12 -1.16
CA TYR A 616 2.92 -16.77 -2.43
C TYR A 616 4.40 -17.04 -2.45
N SER A 617 4.77 -18.20 -1.95
CA SER A 617 6.16 -18.59 -1.82
C SER A 617 6.32 -20.09 -1.83
N VAL A 618 7.53 -20.54 -2.13
CA VAL A 618 7.97 -21.90 -1.85
C VAL A 618 8.43 -21.96 -0.40
N VAL A 619 7.77 -22.74 0.42
CA VAL A 619 8.19 -22.98 1.80
C VAL A 619 9.01 -24.26 1.85
N LEU A 620 10.31 -24.11 2.08
CA LEU A 620 11.26 -25.19 2.14
C LEU A 620 11.58 -25.54 3.62
N PHE A 621 11.20 -26.74 4.02
CA PHE A 621 11.61 -27.37 5.27
C PHE A 621 12.79 -28.27 5.00
N ASP A 622 13.99 -27.83 5.37
CA ASP A 622 15.24 -28.53 5.08
C ASP A 622 15.55 -29.53 6.22
N GLU A 623 15.95 -30.77 5.87
CA GLU A 623 16.29 -31.85 6.79
C GLU A 623 15.16 -32.21 7.77
N ILE A 624 13.95 -32.48 7.23
CA ILE A 624 12.74 -32.73 8.01
C ILE A 624 12.85 -33.89 9.01
N GLU A 625 13.73 -34.86 8.76
CA GLU A 625 13.99 -35.98 9.66
C GLU A 625 14.59 -35.57 11.01
N LYS A 626 15.18 -34.36 11.09
CA LYS A 626 15.73 -33.82 12.33
C LYS A 626 14.70 -33.11 13.20
N ALA A 627 13.54 -32.79 12.64
CA ALA A 627 12.51 -32.04 13.34
C ALA A 627 11.89 -32.82 14.50
N HIS A 628 11.54 -32.12 15.58
CA HIS A 628 10.73 -32.68 16.66
C HIS A 628 9.34 -33.12 16.15
N GLU A 629 8.74 -34.12 16.75
CA GLU A 629 7.43 -34.65 16.33
C GLU A 629 6.30 -33.60 16.31
N ASP A 630 6.34 -32.60 17.15
CA ASP A 630 5.35 -31.51 17.18
C ASP A 630 5.39 -30.66 15.89
N VAL A 631 6.53 -30.59 15.19
CA VAL A 631 6.64 -29.94 13.88
C VAL A 631 5.81 -30.71 12.84
N TRP A 632 5.83 -32.03 12.91
CA TRP A 632 5.05 -32.86 11.98
C TRP A 632 3.55 -32.65 12.18
N ASN A 633 3.09 -32.42 13.42
CA ASN A 633 1.68 -32.08 13.71
C ASN A 633 1.26 -30.74 13.08
N ILE A 634 2.17 -29.72 13.10
CA ILE A 634 1.93 -28.44 12.41
C ILE A 634 1.87 -28.66 10.90
N LEU A 635 2.81 -29.45 10.36
CA LEU A 635 2.82 -29.77 8.93
C LEU A 635 1.58 -30.54 8.50
N LEU A 636 1.08 -31.47 9.29
CA LEU A 636 -0.17 -32.18 9.02
C LEU A 636 -1.33 -31.18 8.87
N GLN A 637 -1.45 -30.20 9.76
CA GLN A 637 -2.46 -29.17 9.67
C GLN A 637 -2.30 -28.31 8.39
N ILE A 638 -1.06 -27.95 8.02
CA ILE A 638 -0.78 -27.22 6.78
C ILE A 638 -1.20 -28.05 5.55
N LEU A 639 -0.83 -29.34 5.52
CA LEU A 639 -1.08 -30.22 4.38
C LEU A 639 -2.55 -30.60 4.20
N GLU A 640 -3.34 -30.58 5.27
CA GLU A 640 -4.76 -30.94 5.25
C GLU A 640 -5.68 -29.77 5.09
N ASP A 641 -5.57 -28.78 5.98
CA ASP A 641 -6.46 -27.62 6.06
C ASP A 641 -5.92 -26.40 5.32
N GLY A 642 -4.62 -26.38 5.01
CA GLY A 642 -3.94 -25.23 4.40
C GLY A 642 -3.88 -24.01 5.30
N ILE A 643 -4.17 -24.11 6.60
CA ILE A 643 -4.25 -23.00 7.56
C ILE A 643 -3.58 -23.41 8.87
N VAL A 644 -2.80 -22.50 9.46
CA VAL A 644 -2.27 -22.63 10.82
C VAL A 644 -2.70 -21.43 11.66
N THR A 645 -3.09 -21.70 12.90
CA THR A 645 -3.38 -20.63 13.87
C THR A 645 -2.12 -20.27 14.63
N ASP A 646 -1.70 -19.02 14.60
CA ASP A 646 -0.55 -18.55 15.36
C ASP A 646 -0.85 -18.40 16.86
N SER A 647 0.17 -18.10 17.66
CA SER A 647 0.02 -17.88 19.11
C SER A 647 -0.86 -16.69 19.48
N GLN A 648 -1.10 -15.78 18.55
CA GLN A 648 -1.97 -14.62 18.72
C GLN A 648 -3.43 -14.91 18.31
N GLY A 649 -3.73 -16.16 17.92
CA GLY A 649 -5.05 -16.57 17.44
C GLY A 649 -5.35 -16.19 15.99
N ARG A 650 -4.39 -15.69 15.23
CA ARG A 650 -4.56 -15.31 13.83
C ARG A 650 -4.39 -16.54 12.93
N LYS A 651 -5.25 -16.68 11.95
CA LYS A 651 -5.17 -17.75 10.94
C LYS A 651 -4.22 -17.34 9.83
N VAL A 652 -3.19 -18.14 9.60
CA VAL A 652 -2.21 -17.95 8.52
C VAL A 652 -2.49 -18.94 7.42
N ASP A 653 -2.68 -18.45 6.20
CA ASP A 653 -3.10 -19.22 5.04
C ASP A 653 -1.89 -19.72 4.23
N PHE A 654 -1.80 -21.03 4.02
CA PHE A 654 -0.78 -21.72 3.23
C PHE A 654 -1.32 -22.26 1.89
N LYS A 655 -2.60 -22.03 1.54
CA LYS A 655 -3.23 -22.58 0.34
C LYS A 655 -2.55 -22.15 -0.95
N ASN A 656 -1.93 -20.99 -0.93
CA ASN A 656 -1.25 -20.41 -2.08
C ASN A 656 0.26 -20.63 -2.03
N THR A 657 0.77 -21.46 -1.12
CA THR A 657 2.18 -21.83 -1.03
C THR A 657 2.46 -23.18 -1.69
N ILE A 658 3.72 -23.39 -2.04
CA ILE A 658 4.24 -24.71 -2.43
C ILE A 658 5.11 -25.20 -1.27
N ILE A 659 4.72 -26.31 -0.67
CA ILE A 659 5.44 -26.91 0.46
C ILE A 659 6.46 -27.92 -0.09
N VAL A 660 7.71 -27.70 0.23
CA VAL A 660 8.79 -28.62 -0.09
C VAL A 660 9.51 -29.03 1.18
N MET A 661 9.66 -30.30 1.39
CA MET A 661 10.41 -30.88 2.49
C MET A 661 11.61 -31.62 1.91
N THR A 662 12.81 -31.45 2.44
CA THR A 662 13.97 -32.26 2.04
C THR A 662 14.33 -33.23 3.14
N SER A 663 14.84 -34.39 2.76
CA SER A 663 15.35 -35.37 3.70
C SER A 663 16.53 -36.14 3.12
N ASN A 664 17.45 -36.54 3.99
CA ASN A 664 18.59 -37.36 3.70
C ASN A 664 18.36 -38.85 4.09
N VAL A 665 17.13 -39.22 4.50
CA VAL A 665 16.75 -40.59 4.84
C VAL A 665 16.95 -41.46 3.59
N GLY A 666 17.60 -42.61 3.77
CA GLY A 666 17.93 -43.54 2.68
C GLY A 666 19.13 -43.14 1.80
N ALA A 667 19.78 -41.98 2.07
CA ALA A 667 20.94 -41.52 1.32
C ALA A 667 22.08 -42.56 1.28
N LYS A 668 22.26 -43.30 2.38
CA LYS A 668 23.25 -44.39 2.46
C LYS A 668 22.97 -45.49 1.43
N ASN A 669 21.71 -45.81 1.14
CA ASN A 669 21.37 -46.84 0.15
C ASN A 669 21.67 -46.35 -1.27
N ILE A 670 21.52 -45.05 -1.53
CA ILE A 670 21.83 -44.41 -2.81
C ILE A 670 23.36 -44.40 -3.05
N THR A 671 24.15 -44.07 -2.01
CA THR A 671 25.62 -43.96 -2.14
C THR A 671 26.34 -45.29 -2.05
N ALA A 672 25.83 -46.29 -1.30
CA ALA A 672 26.46 -47.60 -1.13
C ALA A 672 26.47 -48.43 -2.41
N ASP A 673 25.41 -48.33 -3.23
CA ASP A 673 25.39 -49.01 -4.52
C ASP A 673 26.34 -48.38 -5.55
N ALA A 674 26.64 -47.08 -5.44
CA ALA A 674 27.66 -46.45 -6.27
C ALA A 674 29.08 -46.83 -5.87
N ALA A 675 29.35 -47.09 -4.59
CA ALA A 675 30.66 -47.52 -4.10
C ALA A 675 30.99 -48.98 -4.50
N ARG A 676 29.99 -49.85 -4.67
CA ARG A 676 30.17 -51.21 -5.12
C ARG A 676 30.62 -51.32 -6.59
N LEU A 677 30.40 -50.30 -7.39
CA LEU A 677 30.85 -50.21 -8.79
C LEU A 677 32.35 -49.96 -8.94
N GLY A 678 33.05 -49.48 -7.91
CA GLY A 678 34.47 -49.17 -7.96
C GLY A 678 35.41 -50.31 -7.53
N PHE A 679 34.91 -51.39 -6.93
CA PHE A 679 35.76 -52.39 -6.25
C PHE A 679 35.55 -53.87 -6.59
N ASP A 680 34.48 -54.24 -7.31
CA ASP A 680 34.32 -55.66 -7.72
C ASP A 680 34.07 -55.76 -9.24
N GLY A 681 35.15 -55.92 -9.98
CA GLY A 681 35.18 -56.38 -11.36
C GLY A 681 34.77 -57.85 -11.51
N GLY A 682 33.59 -58.24 -11.03
CA GLY A 682 33.04 -59.57 -11.23
C GLY A 682 32.02 -59.55 -12.36
N GLU A 683 32.35 -60.30 -13.43
CA GLU A 683 31.67 -60.49 -14.74
C GLU A 683 30.18 -60.90 -14.68
N LYS A 684 29.36 -60.57 -13.68
CA LYS A 684 27.99 -61.12 -13.58
C LYS A 684 26.84 -60.13 -13.66
N ASP A 685 27.04 -58.83 -13.73
CA ASP A 685 25.93 -57.86 -13.66
C ASP A 685 25.81 -56.87 -14.85
N GLU A 686 26.40 -57.18 -16.01
CA GLU A 686 26.35 -56.33 -17.22
C GLU A 686 24.97 -56.21 -17.89
N LYS A 687 23.90 -56.77 -17.33
CA LYS A 687 22.55 -56.74 -17.95
C LYS A 687 21.47 -56.05 -17.16
N GLU A 688 21.78 -55.44 -16.01
CA GLU A 688 20.78 -54.66 -15.31
C GLU A 688 20.72 -53.22 -15.89
N THR A 689 19.60 -52.89 -16.52
CA THR A 689 19.37 -51.51 -16.99
C THR A 689 19.39 -50.55 -15.80
N GLU A 690 19.94 -49.35 -16.00
CA GLU A 690 20.05 -48.29 -15.00
C GLU A 690 18.69 -47.99 -14.31
N GLU A 691 17.59 -48.18 -15.03
CA GLU A 691 16.22 -48.03 -14.53
C GLU A 691 15.82 -49.09 -13.50
N VAL A 692 16.15 -50.34 -13.71
CA VAL A 692 15.85 -51.48 -12.79
C VAL A 692 16.60 -51.26 -11.48
N ARG A 693 17.85 -50.84 -11.60
CA ARG A 693 18.70 -50.50 -10.47
C ARG A 693 18.13 -49.31 -9.65
N PHE A 694 17.74 -48.24 -10.32
CA PHE A 694 17.11 -47.09 -9.66
C PHE A 694 15.79 -47.48 -9.00
N SER A 695 14.99 -48.33 -9.61
CA SER A 695 13.75 -48.85 -8.99
C SER A 695 14.03 -49.57 -7.68
N ARG A 696 15.08 -50.40 -7.62
CA ARG A 696 15.47 -51.11 -6.39
C ARG A 696 15.96 -50.18 -5.30
N ILE A 697 16.74 -49.14 -5.65
CA ILE A 697 17.19 -48.11 -4.73
C ILE A 697 15.96 -47.32 -4.18
N ARG A 698 15.05 -46.97 -5.05
CA ARG A 698 13.81 -46.25 -4.68
C ARG A 698 12.99 -47.07 -3.68
N ASP A 699 12.81 -48.36 -3.90
CA ASP A 699 12.07 -49.25 -2.99
C ASP A 699 12.75 -49.36 -1.62
N ALA A 700 14.07 -49.45 -1.58
CA ALA A 700 14.82 -49.43 -0.32
C ALA A 700 14.69 -48.08 0.43
N VAL A 701 14.81 -46.96 -0.27
CA VAL A 701 14.63 -45.62 0.30
C VAL A 701 13.20 -45.42 0.83
N MET A 702 12.19 -45.90 0.08
CA MET A 702 10.79 -45.86 0.51
C MET A 702 10.53 -46.75 1.74
N ALA A 703 11.22 -47.87 1.89
CA ALA A 703 11.13 -48.70 3.09
C ALA A 703 11.71 -47.99 4.31
N ASP A 704 12.87 -47.35 4.18
CA ASP A 704 13.48 -46.54 5.26
C ASP A 704 12.62 -45.34 5.63
N LEU A 705 12.00 -44.68 4.64
CA LEU A 705 11.10 -43.59 4.85
C LEU A 705 9.88 -43.98 5.71
N LYS A 706 9.25 -45.14 5.41
CA LYS A 706 8.13 -45.71 6.16
C LYS A 706 8.50 -46.11 7.60
N ARG A 707 9.78 -46.35 7.89
CA ARG A 707 10.27 -46.57 9.25
C ARG A 707 10.47 -45.28 10.01
N THR A 708 10.85 -44.18 9.33
CA THR A 708 11.18 -42.90 9.95
C THR A 708 9.94 -42.04 10.18
N PHE A 709 9.01 -41.99 9.23
CA PHE A 709 7.83 -41.15 9.28
C PHE A 709 6.55 -41.95 9.47
N ARG A 710 5.57 -41.35 10.18
CA ARG A 710 4.25 -41.95 10.38
C ARG A 710 3.51 -42.08 9.04
N PRO A 711 2.78 -43.17 8.81
CA PRO A 711 2.02 -43.35 7.56
C PRO A 711 1.04 -42.23 7.27
N GLU A 712 0.44 -41.64 8.32
CA GLU A 712 -0.49 -40.52 8.24
C GLU A 712 0.16 -39.29 7.57
N PHE A 713 1.39 -38.98 7.95
CA PHE A 713 2.15 -37.88 7.37
C PHE A 713 2.47 -38.11 5.89
N LEU A 714 2.95 -39.33 5.56
CA LEU A 714 3.33 -39.67 4.18
C LEU A 714 2.12 -39.65 3.23
N ASN A 715 0.93 -40.04 3.69
CA ASN A 715 -0.28 -40.06 2.89
C ASN A 715 -0.85 -38.66 2.58
N ARG A 716 -0.37 -37.61 3.27
CA ARG A 716 -0.80 -36.23 3.02
C ARG A 716 0.09 -35.50 2.02
N ILE A 717 1.23 -36.08 1.67
CA ILE A 717 2.18 -35.52 0.70
C ILE A 717 1.71 -35.87 -0.71
N ASP A 718 1.67 -34.89 -1.62
CA ASP A 718 1.21 -35.11 -3.00
C ASP A 718 2.18 -36.00 -3.78
N GLU A 719 3.51 -35.75 -3.67
CA GLU A 719 4.52 -36.52 -4.40
C GLU A 719 5.79 -36.70 -3.53
N ILE A 720 6.29 -37.93 -3.47
CA ILE A 720 7.55 -38.27 -2.83
C ILE A 720 8.56 -38.57 -3.95
N ILE A 721 9.62 -37.78 -4.00
CA ILE A 721 10.55 -37.76 -5.13
C ILE A 721 11.94 -38.16 -4.64
N VAL A 722 12.49 -39.20 -5.22
CA VAL A 722 13.86 -39.67 -4.96
C VAL A 722 14.79 -39.06 -5.99
N PHE A 723 15.76 -38.29 -5.57
CA PHE A 723 16.77 -37.69 -6.43
C PHE A 723 17.86 -38.71 -6.77
N ARG A 724 18.22 -38.77 -8.05
CA ARG A 724 19.30 -39.60 -8.55
C ARG A 724 20.65 -38.99 -8.15
N GLN A 725 21.65 -39.84 -8.03
CA GLN A 725 23.03 -39.39 -7.93
C GLN A 725 23.47 -38.77 -9.27
N LEU A 726 24.25 -37.69 -9.19
CA LEU A 726 24.75 -37.04 -10.39
C LEU A 726 25.83 -37.89 -11.08
N THR A 727 25.73 -37.99 -12.40
CA THR A 727 26.77 -38.60 -13.23
C THR A 727 27.89 -37.62 -13.53
N GLU A 728 29.07 -38.09 -13.99
CA GLU A 728 30.16 -37.19 -14.39
C GLU A 728 29.75 -36.19 -15.48
N ASP A 729 28.93 -36.62 -16.45
CA ASP A 729 28.40 -35.69 -17.47
C ASP A 729 27.49 -34.64 -16.89
N ASN A 730 26.67 -34.99 -15.90
CA ASN A 730 25.83 -34.02 -15.20
C ASN A 730 26.69 -32.98 -14.46
N ILE A 731 27.79 -33.42 -13.83
CA ILE A 731 28.69 -32.54 -13.09
C ILE A 731 29.44 -31.60 -14.04
N ARG A 732 29.86 -32.09 -15.22
CA ARG A 732 30.45 -31.25 -16.28
C ARG A 732 29.49 -30.15 -16.73
N GLN A 733 28.21 -30.51 -16.95
CA GLN A 733 27.20 -29.54 -17.33
C GLN A 733 26.96 -28.50 -16.21
N ILE A 734 26.96 -28.93 -14.93
CA ILE A 734 26.82 -28.03 -13.78
C ILE A 734 28.03 -27.08 -13.69
N ALA A 735 29.26 -27.63 -13.86
CA ALA A 735 30.50 -26.86 -13.89
C ALA A 735 30.46 -25.76 -14.96
N ARG A 736 30.04 -26.10 -16.16
CA ARG A 736 29.90 -25.16 -17.28
C ARG A 736 28.91 -24.07 -16.97
N ARG A 737 27.72 -24.39 -16.44
CA ARG A 737 26.71 -23.38 -16.02
C ARG A 737 27.23 -22.48 -14.91
N MET A 738 27.94 -23.01 -13.95
CA MET A 738 28.52 -22.18 -12.88
C MET A 738 29.60 -21.25 -13.41
N LEU A 739 30.41 -21.68 -14.37
CA LEU A 739 31.38 -20.83 -15.07
C LEU A 739 30.69 -19.75 -15.90
N ASP A 740 29.57 -20.05 -16.57
CA ASP A 740 28.77 -19.07 -17.30
C ASP A 740 28.23 -17.97 -16.37
N VAL A 741 27.74 -18.34 -15.18
CA VAL A 741 27.28 -17.37 -14.16
C VAL A 741 28.44 -16.51 -13.66
N THR A 742 29.63 -17.11 -13.45
CA THR A 742 30.83 -16.39 -13.04
C THR A 742 31.30 -15.46 -14.17
N GLY A 743 31.27 -15.95 -15.43
CA GLY A 743 31.59 -15.15 -16.63
C GLY A 743 30.65 -13.95 -16.80
N ALA A 744 29.35 -14.11 -16.56
CA ALA A 744 28.40 -12.99 -16.59
C ALA A 744 28.70 -11.91 -15.53
N ARG A 745 29.19 -12.31 -14.34
CA ARG A 745 29.65 -11.36 -13.31
C ARG A 745 30.93 -10.65 -13.71
N MET A 746 31.88 -11.39 -14.33
CA MET A 746 33.14 -10.82 -14.83
C MET A 746 32.92 -9.89 -16.01
N ALA A 747 31.93 -10.17 -16.86
CA ALA A 747 31.58 -9.29 -17.98
C ALA A 747 31.10 -7.91 -17.52
N GLN A 748 30.49 -7.78 -16.34
CA GLN A 748 30.15 -6.48 -15.72
C GLN A 748 31.41 -5.66 -15.37
N GLN A 749 32.55 -6.33 -15.20
CA GLN A 749 33.85 -5.73 -14.96
C GLN A 749 34.66 -5.54 -16.28
N GLY A 750 34.05 -5.88 -17.41
CA GLY A 750 34.66 -5.78 -18.73
C GLY A 750 35.58 -6.94 -19.11
N ILE A 751 35.56 -8.07 -18.40
CA ILE A 751 36.36 -9.27 -18.71
C ILE A 751 35.45 -10.38 -19.23
N THR A 752 35.81 -10.95 -20.39
CA THR A 752 35.10 -12.11 -20.93
C THR A 752 35.77 -13.39 -20.45
N LEU A 753 35.00 -14.33 -19.90
CA LEU A 753 35.50 -15.65 -19.49
C LEU A 753 35.21 -16.67 -20.58
N ALA A 754 36.24 -17.40 -21.05
CA ALA A 754 36.15 -18.52 -21.97
C ALA A 754 36.79 -19.75 -21.35
N ALA A 755 36.09 -20.88 -21.29
CA ALA A 755 36.61 -22.11 -20.69
C ALA A 755 36.64 -23.25 -21.71
N ASP A 756 37.79 -23.91 -21.81
CA ASP A 756 37.97 -25.08 -22.64
C ASP A 756 37.32 -26.32 -22.00
N ASP A 757 36.80 -27.25 -22.80
CA ASP A 757 36.09 -28.47 -22.34
C ASP A 757 36.94 -29.35 -21.44
N ASP A 758 38.25 -29.45 -21.70
CA ASP A 758 39.19 -30.22 -20.88
C ASP A 758 39.37 -29.59 -19.49
N ALA A 759 39.41 -28.25 -19.40
CA ALA A 759 39.48 -27.53 -18.13
C ALA A 759 38.19 -27.70 -17.33
N VAL A 760 37.04 -27.66 -18.01
CA VAL A 760 35.72 -27.92 -17.38
C VAL A 760 35.65 -29.37 -16.84
N ALA A 761 36.19 -30.34 -17.57
CA ALA A 761 36.20 -31.73 -17.14
C ALA A 761 37.10 -31.94 -15.90
N GLU A 762 38.25 -31.25 -15.82
CA GLU A 762 39.12 -31.32 -14.66
C GLU A 762 38.49 -30.64 -13.43
N LEU A 763 37.90 -29.45 -13.63
CA LEU A 763 37.13 -28.75 -12.56
C LEU A 763 35.97 -29.63 -12.04
N ALA A 764 35.31 -30.35 -12.95
CA ALA A 764 34.25 -31.29 -12.60
C ALA A 764 34.77 -32.48 -11.79
N ARG A 765 35.94 -32.99 -12.10
CA ARG A 765 36.55 -34.08 -11.39
C ARG A 765 37.01 -33.71 -10.00
N ASP A 766 37.69 -32.58 -9.87
CA ASP A 766 38.16 -32.04 -8.57
C ASP A 766 37.03 -31.57 -7.69
N GLY A 767 35.93 -31.08 -8.31
CA GLY A 767 34.74 -30.58 -7.62
C GLY A 767 33.69 -31.62 -7.29
N PHE A 768 33.92 -32.90 -7.62
CA PHE A 768 32.97 -33.99 -7.33
C PHE A 768 33.37 -34.79 -6.12
N ASP A 769 32.44 -35.03 -5.23
CA ASP A 769 32.55 -35.93 -4.10
C ASP A 769 31.34 -36.86 -4.04
N PRO A 770 31.52 -38.18 -3.99
CA PRO A 770 30.41 -39.13 -3.94
C PRO A 770 29.44 -38.92 -2.79
N GLN A 771 29.88 -38.34 -1.65
CA GLN A 771 29.06 -38.07 -0.46
C GLN A 771 28.41 -36.69 -0.50
N TYR A 772 29.09 -35.68 -1.05
CA TYR A 772 28.68 -34.27 -1.05
C TYR A 772 28.18 -33.81 -2.43
N GLY A 773 28.18 -34.66 -3.45
CA GLY A 773 27.72 -34.35 -4.79
C GLY A 773 28.46 -33.18 -5.44
N ALA A 774 27.76 -32.28 -6.07
CA ALA A 774 28.32 -31.08 -6.71
C ALA A 774 28.59 -29.90 -5.73
N ARG A 775 28.46 -30.10 -4.41
CA ARG A 775 28.65 -28.98 -3.43
C ARG A 775 30.11 -28.49 -3.37
N PRO A 776 31.15 -29.34 -3.48
CA PRO A 776 32.54 -28.90 -3.53
C PRO A 776 32.92 -28.15 -4.80
N LEU A 777 32.21 -28.38 -5.92
CA LEU A 777 32.46 -27.75 -7.22
C LEU A 777 32.50 -26.21 -7.15
N ARG A 778 31.65 -25.62 -6.35
CA ARG A 778 31.66 -24.16 -6.15
C ARG A 778 32.96 -23.66 -5.55
N ARG A 779 33.54 -24.41 -4.60
CA ARG A 779 34.85 -24.09 -4.01
C ARG A 779 35.98 -24.28 -4.99
N ALA A 780 35.91 -25.34 -5.80
CA ALA A 780 36.90 -25.60 -6.86
C ALA A 780 36.91 -24.47 -7.90
N ILE A 781 35.75 -24.03 -8.38
CA ILE A 781 35.64 -22.90 -9.31
C ILE A 781 36.16 -21.62 -8.64
N GLN A 782 35.82 -21.36 -7.39
CA GLN A 782 36.28 -20.17 -6.67
C GLN A 782 37.80 -20.16 -6.56
N SER A 783 38.40 -21.23 -6.07
CA SER A 783 39.84 -21.28 -5.84
C SER A 783 40.69 -21.38 -7.12
N MET A 784 40.20 -22.10 -8.15
CA MET A 784 40.98 -22.34 -9.37
C MET A 784 40.73 -21.30 -10.46
N VAL A 785 39.56 -20.64 -10.44
CA VAL A 785 39.18 -19.68 -11.50
C VAL A 785 39.03 -18.28 -10.95
N GLU A 786 38.13 -18.04 -9.95
CA GLU A 786 37.82 -16.69 -9.46
C GLU A 786 39.05 -16.06 -8.80
N ASP A 787 39.74 -16.79 -7.92
CA ASP A 787 40.94 -16.28 -7.24
C ASP A 787 42.09 -16.04 -8.24
N ALA A 788 42.30 -16.96 -9.17
CA ALA A 788 43.35 -16.80 -10.20
C ALA A 788 43.08 -15.63 -11.17
N VAL A 789 41.84 -15.41 -11.55
CA VAL A 789 41.48 -14.21 -12.37
C VAL A 789 41.68 -12.94 -11.56
N ALA A 790 41.26 -12.93 -10.29
CA ALA A 790 41.42 -11.75 -9.41
C ALA A 790 42.92 -11.39 -9.22
N GLU A 791 43.79 -12.38 -9.05
CA GLU A 791 45.23 -12.20 -8.92
C GLU A 791 45.84 -11.58 -10.18
N LYS A 792 45.50 -12.10 -11.36
CA LYS A 792 45.94 -11.56 -12.67
C LYS A 792 45.38 -10.16 -12.97
N MET A 793 44.20 -9.84 -12.49
CA MET A 793 43.66 -8.50 -12.58
C MET A 793 44.46 -7.51 -11.70
N LEU A 794 44.84 -7.91 -10.48
CA LEU A 794 45.61 -7.08 -9.56
C LEU A 794 47.05 -6.89 -10.03
N GLU A 795 47.65 -7.90 -10.68
CA GLU A 795 48.98 -7.83 -11.32
C GLU A 795 48.97 -7.00 -12.62
N GLY A 796 47.75 -6.68 -13.14
CA GLY A 796 47.63 -5.87 -14.37
C GLY A 796 47.81 -6.66 -15.65
N GLU A 797 47.89 -8.00 -15.59
CA GLU A 797 47.97 -8.89 -16.75
C GLU A 797 46.63 -8.93 -17.50
N LEU A 798 45.51 -8.95 -16.76
CA LEU A 798 44.15 -8.91 -17.30
C LEU A 798 43.55 -7.49 -17.07
N LYS A 799 43.12 -6.85 -18.18
CA LYS A 799 42.51 -5.51 -18.20
C LYS A 799 41.08 -5.58 -18.72
N SER A 800 40.29 -4.55 -18.44
CA SER A 800 38.95 -4.40 -19.03
C SER A 800 39.05 -4.42 -20.57
N GLY A 801 38.30 -5.30 -21.20
CA GLY A 801 38.30 -5.61 -22.63
C GLY A 801 39.03 -6.91 -22.99
N ASP A 802 39.76 -7.54 -22.07
CA ASP A 802 40.45 -8.79 -22.28
C ASP A 802 39.55 -10.04 -22.07
N THR A 803 39.99 -11.16 -22.70
CA THR A 803 39.36 -12.47 -22.50
C THR A 803 40.26 -13.33 -21.62
N ALA A 804 39.70 -13.82 -20.50
CA ALA A 804 40.36 -14.78 -19.63
C ALA A 804 40.03 -16.22 -20.11
N HIS A 805 41.04 -16.93 -20.61
CA HIS A 805 40.92 -18.31 -21.06
C HIS A 805 41.25 -19.30 -19.93
N VAL A 806 40.28 -20.14 -19.56
CA VAL A 806 40.45 -21.22 -18.59
C VAL A 806 40.92 -22.44 -19.34
N ARG A 807 42.18 -22.84 -19.19
CA ARG A 807 42.82 -23.97 -19.91
C ARG A 807 43.42 -25.00 -18.97
N LEU A 808 43.54 -26.21 -19.46
CA LEU A 808 44.27 -27.28 -18.76
C LEU A 808 45.72 -27.35 -19.25
N LYS A 809 46.71 -27.11 -18.36
CA LYS A 809 48.13 -27.29 -18.63
C LYS A 809 48.76 -28.16 -17.53
N ASP A 810 49.49 -29.20 -17.94
CA ASP A 810 50.18 -30.14 -17.03
C ASP A 810 49.27 -30.67 -15.91
N GLY A 811 47.99 -30.96 -16.24
CA GLY A 811 47.00 -31.45 -15.26
C GLY A 811 46.51 -30.41 -14.26
N LYS A 812 46.76 -29.11 -14.51
CA LYS A 812 46.27 -28.01 -13.68
C LYS A 812 45.46 -27.00 -14.47
N VAL A 813 44.42 -26.49 -13.89
CA VAL A 813 43.63 -25.40 -14.45
C VAL A 813 44.44 -24.12 -14.37
N VAL A 814 44.67 -23.44 -15.49
CA VAL A 814 45.45 -22.19 -15.58
C VAL A 814 44.64 -21.17 -16.34
N ILE A 815 44.72 -19.91 -15.91
CA ILE A 815 44.09 -18.76 -16.56
C ILE A 815 45.11 -18.11 -17.51
N GLU A 816 44.74 -17.95 -18.76
CA GLU A 816 45.54 -17.27 -19.77
C GLU A 816 44.75 -16.08 -20.37
N LYS A 817 45.47 -15.10 -20.89
CA LYS A 817 44.86 -13.93 -21.58
C LYS A 817 44.46 -14.32 -22.99
#